data_c618884de1ed9fb9037feb89d221ee94
#
_entry.id   c618884de1ed9fb9037feb89d221ee94
#
_cell.length_a   1.000
_cell.length_b   1.000
_cell.length_c   1.000
_cell.angle_alpha   90.00
_cell.angle_beta   90.00
_cell.angle_gamma   90.00
#
_symmetry.space_group_name_H-M   'P 1'
#
loop_
_entity.id
_entity.type
_entity.pdbx_description
1 polymer ?
#
loop_
_entity_poly.entity_id
_entity_poly.type
_entity_poly.pdbx_seq_one_letter_code
_entity_poly.pdbx_strand_id
1 'polypeptide(L)'
;MPKPKWNLNIIYISERLQESLRPISRCAMTTVVAPMGYGKTTAVNWYLEERAKAGPLRVVRISVYSDNLAIFWRSAQDAFARAGIDLLREYACPTDAAGGGLLADDLCHELAGETPCYLFIDDFHLLTDQRVTAFLCMLAGRLPANVHLIIASRDRFLPAAEIVRLGARVYRLGTEQLRLNHTELAVYAHRCGTELSDAQAESLLYSSEGWFSAVYLNLRTLSERGTLPERDSDIFTMFTAAMIEPLPQRQQEFLAVMGLADEFTAEMARFVTGDADAEELLAVLTAQNAFVKRLPDGVTYRFHHMMKECAERTFRTLDAETQRRCRERYGAWYEGRGQYLHAMAAYRRCGDYDALLRVVQEDAGILLASLPPSEVPAALDECPADALKAHPFALLVLMRSMFNWRNIPKMLELKALLLAALEEHPELPAEERGNLLGECDLIMSFLCYNDISAMSRLHRSASAQMSRPAISIRSSGGWTFGSPSVLMMFYRAPGELAGELAEMAECMPHYYKITNGHGQGAETIMRAEAAFVQGRFTDAHIALESAYAQIEGNGQENMALCCDFLAQRLSRYAEVGPHRSFAERRAELLRHHNASWLNLWNAVSAYCHTLSGEMEQIPEVFAEHRLASVSILAPGRPMIEMIENQVYLAQGAYAKVIGRSEGLLALCEGMHYALVALHVRLQTASAYERLGKRREAETLLAQALADAAPDGIVMPFAENYRYLKPLLAAGPQTTL
;
A
#
# COMPACT_ATOMS: atom_id res chain seq x y z
N MET A 1 39.42 50.17 3.30
CA MET A 1 37.97 50.15 3.11
C MET A 1 37.49 48.73 3.48
N PRO A 2 36.46 48.57 4.31
CA PRO A 2 35.93 47.27 4.59
C PRO A 2 35.44 46.65 3.28
N LYS A 3 35.85 45.37 2.98
CA LYS A 3 35.35 44.65 1.80
C LYS A 3 33.82 44.63 1.86
N PRO A 4 33.10 44.93 0.75
CA PRO A 4 31.64 44.83 0.73
C PRO A 4 31.24 43.41 1.17
N LYS A 5 30.37 43.30 2.19
CA LYS A 5 29.82 42.01 2.60
C LYS A 5 28.90 41.53 1.49
N TRP A 6 29.34 40.52 0.76
CA TRP A 6 28.49 39.86 -0.22
C TRP A 6 27.33 39.17 0.48
N ASN A 7 26.11 39.38 -0.03
CA ASN A 7 24.96 38.67 0.45
C ASN A 7 24.53 37.60 -0.60
N LEU A 8 25.00 36.40 -0.47
CA LEU A 8 24.70 35.31 -1.38
C LEU A 8 23.38 34.58 -1.02
N ASN A 9 22.75 34.90 0.12
CA ASN A 9 21.51 34.26 0.57
C ASN A 9 20.25 34.87 -0.05
N ILE A 10 20.38 35.51 -1.22
CA ILE A 10 19.28 36.16 -1.92
C ILE A 10 18.56 35.13 -2.79
N ILE A 11 17.25 34.94 -2.56
CA ILE A 11 16.40 34.21 -3.49
C ILE A 11 16.20 35.08 -4.73
N TYR A 12 16.65 34.59 -5.87
CA TYR A 12 16.50 35.31 -7.14
C TYR A 12 15.59 34.49 -8.10
N ILE A 13 14.47 35.04 -8.48
CA ILE A 13 13.54 34.54 -9.48
C ILE A 13 13.42 35.59 -10.57
N SER A 14 13.89 35.24 -11.77
CA SER A 14 13.85 36.16 -12.92
C SER A 14 12.42 36.35 -13.44
N GLU A 15 12.16 37.47 -14.11
CA GLU A 15 10.86 37.77 -14.71
C GLU A 15 10.42 36.66 -15.68
N ARG A 16 11.36 36.12 -16.49
CA ARG A 16 11.13 35.01 -17.39
C ARG A 16 10.66 33.76 -16.64
N LEU A 17 11.30 33.46 -15.50
CA LEU A 17 10.89 32.31 -14.68
C LEU A 17 9.53 32.57 -14.00
N GLN A 18 9.28 33.80 -13.52
CA GLN A 18 7.96 34.17 -12.97
C GLN A 18 6.84 33.94 -13.98
N GLU A 19 7.05 34.35 -15.25
CA GLU A 19 6.09 34.13 -16.32
C GLU A 19 5.89 32.64 -16.61
N SER A 20 6.98 31.86 -16.61
CA SER A 20 6.93 30.40 -16.78
C SER A 20 6.20 29.67 -15.66
N LEU A 21 6.08 30.25 -14.47
CA LEU A 21 5.34 29.67 -13.35
C LEU A 21 3.83 29.99 -13.38
N ARG A 22 3.39 31.02 -14.09
CA ARG A 22 1.96 31.43 -14.15
C ARG A 22 0.98 30.31 -14.57
N PRO A 23 1.33 29.41 -15.54
CA PRO A 23 0.43 28.33 -15.94
C PRO A 23 0.09 27.32 -14.85
N ILE A 24 0.84 27.24 -13.76
CA ILE A 24 0.60 26.32 -12.62
C ILE A 24 -0.85 26.41 -12.12
N SER A 25 -1.39 27.62 -11.98
CA SER A 25 -2.77 27.85 -11.51
C SER A 25 -3.86 27.60 -12.57
N ARG A 26 -3.49 27.14 -13.76
CA ARG A 26 -4.44 26.86 -14.86
C ARG A 26 -4.46 25.38 -15.26
N CYS A 27 -3.51 24.60 -14.77
CA CYS A 27 -3.36 23.18 -15.10
C CYS A 27 -3.66 22.31 -13.89
N ALA A 28 -4.22 21.13 -14.14
CA ALA A 28 -4.46 20.15 -13.07
C ALA A 28 -3.15 19.56 -12.52
N MET A 29 -2.16 19.35 -13.41
CA MET A 29 -0.84 18.86 -13.03
C MET A 29 0.27 19.72 -13.64
N THR A 30 1.26 20.06 -12.86
CA THR A 30 2.51 20.66 -13.32
C THR A 30 3.69 19.79 -12.95
N THR A 31 4.52 19.41 -13.90
CA THR A 31 5.78 18.71 -13.63
C THR A 31 6.95 19.69 -13.75
N VAL A 32 7.81 19.72 -12.74
CA VAL A 32 9.02 20.56 -12.68
C VAL A 32 10.22 19.62 -12.73
N VAL A 33 10.79 19.43 -13.91
CA VAL A 33 11.83 18.40 -14.15
C VAL A 33 13.15 19.07 -14.53
N ALA A 34 14.13 18.94 -13.65
CA ALA A 34 15.51 19.37 -13.91
C ALA A 34 16.46 18.63 -12.95
N PRO A 35 17.74 18.48 -13.28
CA PRO A 35 18.75 17.93 -12.38
C PRO A 35 18.79 18.65 -11.02
N MET A 36 19.57 18.12 -10.10
CA MET A 36 19.78 18.72 -8.78
C MET A 36 20.35 20.13 -8.92
N GLY A 37 19.97 21.04 -8.00
CA GLY A 37 20.57 22.38 -7.90
C GLY A 37 20.06 23.43 -8.90
N TYR A 38 19.08 23.11 -9.76
CA TYR A 38 18.44 24.04 -10.67
C TYR A 38 17.35 24.91 -10.02
N GLY A 39 17.16 24.84 -8.71
CA GLY A 39 16.22 25.68 -7.98
C GLY A 39 14.74 25.30 -8.11
N LYS A 40 14.41 24.07 -8.49
CA LYS A 40 13.01 23.56 -8.61
C LYS A 40 12.15 23.92 -7.40
N THR A 41 12.56 23.42 -6.24
CA THR A 41 11.87 23.63 -4.95
C THR A 41 11.77 25.12 -4.59
N THR A 42 12.83 25.88 -4.86
CA THR A 42 12.86 27.33 -4.60
C THR A 42 11.87 28.07 -5.50
N ALA A 43 11.82 27.74 -6.78
CA ALA A 43 10.89 28.34 -7.73
C ALA A 43 9.43 28.07 -7.37
N VAL A 44 9.10 26.82 -7.03
CA VAL A 44 7.74 26.43 -6.62
C VAL A 44 7.36 27.10 -5.30
N ASN A 45 8.25 27.12 -4.30
CA ASN A 45 7.98 27.78 -3.02
C ASN A 45 7.75 29.27 -3.19
N TRP A 46 8.61 29.95 -3.96
CA TRP A 46 8.41 31.36 -4.28
C TRP A 46 7.05 31.62 -4.94
N TYR A 47 6.68 30.77 -5.92
CA TYR A 47 5.38 30.88 -6.58
C TYR A 47 4.22 30.76 -5.58
N LEU A 48 4.27 29.74 -4.70
CA LEU A 48 3.23 29.53 -3.69
C LEU A 48 3.15 30.68 -2.68
N GLU A 49 4.29 31.26 -2.28
CA GLU A 49 4.35 32.44 -1.40
C GLU A 49 3.73 33.68 -2.07
N GLU A 50 4.03 33.93 -3.36
CA GLU A 50 3.40 35.04 -4.11
C GLU A 50 1.88 34.83 -4.25
N ARG A 51 1.44 33.61 -4.48
CA ARG A 51 0.01 33.28 -4.52
C ARG A 51 -0.66 33.51 -3.16
N ALA A 52 0.00 33.15 -2.07
CA ALA A 52 -0.49 33.38 -0.70
C ALA A 52 -0.65 34.86 -0.36
N LYS A 53 0.22 35.72 -0.91
CA LYS A 53 0.09 37.21 -0.77
C LYS A 53 -1.12 37.76 -1.53
N ALA A 54 -1.50 37.09 -2.63
CA ALA A 54 -2.60 37.52 -3.48
C ALA A 54 -3.99 37.15 -2.94
N GLY A 55 -4.07 36.13 -2.04
CA GLY A 55 -5.34 35.68 -1.44
C GLY A 55 -5.19 34.39 -0.66
N PRO A 56 -6.27 33.94 0.02
CA PRO A 56 -6.26 32.70 0.78
C PRO A 56 -6.04 31.51 -0.16
N LEU A 57 -5.20 30.57 0.25
CA LEU A 57 -4.97 29.31 -0.46
C LEU A 57 -4.63 28.20 0.54
N ARG A 58 -4.82 26.95 0.10
CA ARG A 58 -4.42 25.76 0.84
C ARG A 58 -3.20 25.13 0.16
N VAL A 59 -2.19 24.76 0.93
CA VAL A 59 -1.00 24.09 0.40
C VAL A 59 -0.73 22.81 1.20
N VAL A 60 -0.71 21.69 0.50
CA VAL A 60 -0.25 20.40 1.03
C VAL A 60 1.14 20.14 0.45
N ARG A 61 2.14 20.01 1.32
CA ARG A 61 3.54 19.77 0.90
C ARG A 61 3.96 18.37 1.32
N ILE A 62 4.28 17.55 0.35
CA ILE A 62 4.76 16.19 0.53
C ILE A 62 6.19 16.14 0.02
N SER A 63 7.14 15.77 0.88
CA SER A 63 8.52 15.50 0.46
C SER A 63 8.73 14.00 0.39
N VAL A 64 9.29 13.53 -0.71
CA VAL A 64 9.65 12.12 -0.86
C VAL A 64 11.06 11.92 -0.30
N TYR A 65 11.22 10.98 0.63
CA TYR A 65 12.49 10.72 1.31
C TYR A 65 13.02 9.31 1.05
N SER A 66 12.17 8.42 0.58
CA SER A 66 12.47 7.02 0.42
C SER A 66 11.71 6.46 -0.78
N ASP A 67 12.22 5.40 -1.38
CA ASP A 67 11.53 4.58 -2.38
C ASP A 67 10.48 3.66 -1.74
N ASN A 68 10.40 3.60 -0.41
CA ASN A 68 9.41 2.79 0.29
C ASN A 68 8.03 3.44 0.28
N LEU A 69 7.07 2.75 -0.32
CA LEU A 69 5.70 3.24 -0.49
C LEU A 69 4.99 3.52 0.85
N ALA A 70 5.26 2.73 1.90
CA ALA A 70 4.61 2.94 3.20
C ALA A 70 5.14 4.19 3.91
N ILE A 71 6.43 4.47 3.78
CA ILE A 71 7.04 5.71 4.28
C ILE A 71 6.46 6.91 3.54
N PHE A 72 6.37 6.83 2.21
CA PHE A 72 5.75 7.88 1.40
C PHE A 72 4.28 8.09 1.79
N TRP A 73 3.51 7.00 1.96
CA TRP A 73 2.10 7.07 2.34
C TRP A 73 1.91 7.76 3.69
N ARG A 74 2.72 7.38 4.69
CA ARG A 74 2.69 8.03 6.00
C ARG A 74 3.04 9.51 5.93
N SER A 75 4.06 9.86 5.15
CA SER A 75 4.44 11.25 4.91
C SER A 75 3.31 12.05 4.25
N ALA A 76 2.60 11.44 3.30
CA ALA A 76 1.42 12.04 2.67
C ALA A 76 0.28 12.25 3.69
N GLN A 77 -0.05 11.23 4.50
CA GLN A 77 -1.06 11.35 5.55
C GLN A 77 -0.76 12.52 6.51
N ASP A 78 0.49 12.63 6.96
CA ASP A 78 0.91 13.68 7.86
C ASP A 78 0.90 15.07 7.19
N ALA A 79 1.24 15.16 5.91
CA ALA A 79 1.20 16.40 5.15
C ALA A 79 -0.24 16.90 4.94
N PHE A 80 -1.17 16.02 4.61
CA PHE A 80 -2.58 16.36 4.48
C PHE A 80 -3.19 16.77 5.83
N ALA A 81 -2.93 16.04 6.90
CA ALA A 81 -3.40 16.38 8.23
C ALA A 81 -2.89 17.74 8.72
N ARG A 82 -1.62 18.07 8.46
CA ARG A 82 -1.07 19.42 8.74
C ARG A 82 -1.77 20.53 7.97
N ALA A 83 -2.33 20.22 6.81
CA ALA A 83 -3.14 21.14 6.02
C ALA A 83 -4.64 21.16 6.43
N GLY A 84 -5.01 20.45 7.51
CA GLY A 84 -6.36 20.37 8.02
C GLY A 84 -7.27 19.40 7.22
N ILE A 85 -6.69 18.37 6.58
CA ILE A 85 -7.39 17.37 5.79
C ILE A 85 -7.04 16.00 6.37
N ASP A 86 -7.95 15.40 7.15
CA ASP A 86 -7.71 14.13 7.83
C ASP A 86 -8.09 12.90 6.98
N LEU A 87 -8.71 13.08 5.82
CA LEU A 87 -9.22 12.01 4.95
C LEU A 87 -8.20 10.89 4.72
N LEU A 88 -6.93 11.21 4.43
CA LEU A 88 -5.92 10.18 4.15
C LEU A 88 -5.63 9.26 5.34
N ARG A 89 -5.91 9.69 6.57
CA ARG A 89 -5.73 8.85 7.78
C ARG A 89 -6.75 7.72 7.87
N GLU A 90 -7.90 7.88 7.22
CA GLU A 90 -8.95 6.88 7.16
C GLU A 90 -8.66 5.79 6.11
N TYR A 91 -7.70 6.06 5.20
CA TYR A 91 -7.31 5.15 4.14
C TYR A 91 -6.05 4.34 4.49
N ALA A 92 -6.09 3.03 4.23
CA ALA A 92 -4.86 2.27 4.01
C ALA A 92 -4.23 2.67 2.66
N CYS A 93 -2.93 2.45 2.49
CA CYS A 93 -2.27 2.70 1.21
C CYS A 93 -2.93 1.84 0.12
N PRO A 94 -3.47 2.44 -0.96
CA PRO A 94 -4.13 1.68 -2.02
C PRO A 94 -3.17 0.70 -2.69
N THR A 95 -3.61 -0.55 -2.82
CA THR A 95 -2.80 -1.62 -3.43
C THR A 95 -3.19 -1.90 -4.88
N ASP A 96 -4.33 -1.39 -5.32
CA ASP A 96 -4.87 -1.60 -6.67
C ASP A 96 -5.55 -0.35 -7.25
N ALA A 97 -5.91 -0.41 -8.53
CA ALA A 97 -6.53 0.69 -9.24
C ALA A 97 -7.93 1.05 -8.71
N ALA A 98 -8.67 0.07 -8.16
CA ALA A 98 -10.01 0.31 -7.61
C ALA A 98 -9.93 1.10 -6.30
N GLY A 99 -9.04 0.70 -5.39
CA GLY A 99 -8.76 1.45 -4.16
C GLY A 99 -8.20 2.84 -4.44
N GLY A 100 -7.30 2.94 -5.42
CA GLY A 100 -6.81 4.23 -5.89
C GLY A 100 -7.91 5.10 -6.49
N GLY A 101 -8.87 4.51 -7.24
CA GLY A 101 -10.01 5.22 -7.80
C GLY A 101 -10.92 5.81 -6.74
N LEU A 102 -11.25 5.03 -5.71
CA LEU A 102 -12.06 5.47 -4.58
C LEU A 102 -11.40 6.63 -3.83
N LEU A 103 -10.12 6.47 -3.49
CA LEU A 103 -9.35 7.54 -2.86
C LEU A 103 -9.31 8.82 -3.71
N ALA A 104 -9.13 8.70 -5.03
CA ALA A 104 -9.11 9.86 -5.92
C ALA A 104 -10.45 10.59 -5.95
N ASP A 105 -11.58 9.88 -5.94
CA ASP A 105 -12.91 10.47 -5.94
C ASP A 105 -13.20 11.20 -4.62
N ASP A 106 -12.87 10.58 -3.49
CA ASP A 106 -13.05 11.19 -2.17
C ASP A 106 -12.12 12.40 -1.98
N LEU A 107 -10.86 12.33 -2.44
CA LEU A 107 -9.95 13.47 -2.46
C LEU A 107 -10.49 14.61 -3.31
N CYS A 108 -11.01 14.33 -4.50
CA CYS A 108 -11.60 15.35 -5.36
C CYS A 108 -12.82 16.01 -4.70
N HIS A 109 -13.63 15.24 -3.97
CA HIS A 109 -14.77 15.76 -3.24
C HIS A 109 -14.35 16.65 -2.06
N GLU A 110 -13.41 16.18 -1.24
CA GLU A 110 -12.90 16.91 -0.05
C GLU A 110 -12.15 18.21 -0.42
N LEU A 111 -11.43 18.20 -1.55
CA LEU A 111 -10.64 19.33 -2.02
C LEU A 111 -11.44 20.33 -2.88
N ALA A 112 -12.65 19.96 -3.32
CA ALA A 112 -13.49 20.83 -4.14
C ALA A 112 -13.93 22.08 -3.35
N GLY A 113 -13.90 23.24 -3.99
CA GLY A 113 -14.32 24.49 -3.35
C GLY A 113 -13.87 25.72 -4.12
N GLU A 114 -14.04 26.89 -3.50
CA GLU A 114 -13.62 28.17 -4.08
C GLU A 114 -12.15 28.52 -3.77
N THR A 115 -11.61 28.00 -2.66
CA THR A 115 -10.23 28.27 -2.25
C THR A 115 -9.25 27.44 -3.08
N PRO A 116 -8.28 28.07 -3.77
CA PRO A 116 -7.24 27.35 -4.50
C PRO A 116 -6.44 26.42 -3.58
N CYS A 117 -6.25 25.17 -4.03
CA CYS A 117 -5.50 24.15 -3.30
C CYS A 117 -4.32 23.67 -4.15
N TYR A 118 -3.13 23.70 -3.58
CA TYR A 118 -1.92 23.23 -4.23
C TYR A 118 -1.36 22.02 -3.50
N LEU A 119 -1.25 20.90 -4.22
CA LEU A 119 -0.62 19.67 -3.76
C LEU A 119 0.81 19.66 -4.32
N PHE A 120 1.81 19.91 -3.50
CA PHE A 120 3.19 19.96 -3.93
C PHE A 120 3.96 18.73 -3.44
N ILE A 121 4.38 17.87 -4.40
CA ILE A 121 5.22 16.70 -4.16
C ILE A 121 6.64 17.04 -4.62
N ASP A 122 7.57 17.07 -3.66
CA ASP A 122 8.98 17.37 -3.91
C ASP A 122 9.81 16.08 -3.89
N ASP A 123 10.88 16.06 -4.70
CA ASP A 123 11.83 14.94 -4.82
C ASP A 123 11.23 13.61 -5.29
N PHE A 124 10.22 13.69 -6.12
CA PHE A 124 9.48 12.53 -6.63
C PHE A 124 10.36 11.45 -7.30
N HIS A 125 11.55 11.80 -7.80
CA HIS A 125 12.50 10.86 -8.41
C HIS A 125 13.00 9.76 -7.46
N LEU A 126 12.85 9.94 -6.14
CA LEU A 126 13.21 8.93 -5.14
C LEU A 126 12.20 7.79 -5.07
N LEU A 127 10.99 8.00 -5.58
CA LEU A 127 9.90 7.02 -5.53
C LEU A 127 9.81 6.29 -6.88
N THR A 128 10.19 5.03 -6.90
CA THR A 128 10.26 4.23 -8.16
C THR A 128 8.99 3.43 -8.44
N ASP A 129 8.06 3.35 -7.47
CA ASP A 129 6.82 2.57 -7.60
C ASP A 129 5.88 3.17 -8.65
N GLN A 130 5.70 2.46 -9.76
CA GLN A 130 4.87 2.88 -10.89
C GLN A 130 3.38 3.05 -10.53
N ARG A 131 2.90 2.41 -9.47
CA ARG A 131 1.51 2.55 -8.99
C ARG A 131 1.23 3.99 -8.55
N VAL A 132 2.21 4.65 -7.95
CA VAL A 132 2.06 6.06 -7.53
C VAL A 132 1.95 6.97 -8.74
N THR A 133 2.80 6.78 -9.75
CA THR A 133 2.70 7.55 -11.01
C THR A 133 1.34 7.36 -11.67
N ALA A 134 0.85 6.12 -11.76
CA ALA A 134 -0.47 5.80 -12.32
C ALA A 134 -1.60 6.47 -11.52
N PHE A 135 -1.53 6.42 -10.18
CA PHE A 135 -2.48 7.10 -9.30
C PHE A 135 -2.48 8.61 -9.51
N LEU A 136 -1.31 9.26 -9.55
CA LEU A 136 -1.21 10.70 -9.76
C LEU A 136 -1.74 11.13 -11.13
N CYS A 137 -1.53 10.33 -12.18
CA CYS A 137 -2.10 10.56 -13.51
C CYS A 137 -3.64 10.42 -13.51
N MET A 138 -4.17 9.42 -12.81
CA MET A 138 -5.61 9.24 -12.64
C MET A 138 -6.22 10.41 -11.85
N LEU A 139 -5.62 10.78 -10.74
CA LEU A 139 -6.03 11.92 -9.91
C LEU A 139 -6.04 13.22 -10.73
N ALA A 140 -4.97 13.51 -11.48
CA ALA A 140 -4.88 14.70 -12.34
C ALA A 140 -6.01 14.77 -13.39
N GLY A 141 -6.47 13.61 -13.86
CA GLY A 141 -7.63 13.53 -14.76
C GLY A 141 -8.97 13.92 -14.13
N ARG A 142 -9.08 13.85 -12.79
CA ARG A 142 -10.32 14.06 -12.02
C ARG A 142 -10.32 15.34 -11.18
N LEU A 143 -9.16 15.94 -10.91
CA LEU A 143 -9.03 17.11 -10.04
C LEU A 143 -10.00 18.21 -10.41
N PRO A 144 -10.70 18.82 -9.44
CA PRO A 144 -11.54 20.01 -9.65
C PRO A 144 -10.68 21.22 -10.05
N ALA A 145 -11.33 22.25 -10.61
CA ALA A 145 -10.64 23.40 -11.21
C ALA A 145 -9.80 24.22 -10.22
N ASN A 146 -10.14 24.17 -8.94
CA ASN A 146 -9.43 24.88 -7.86
C ASN A 146 -8.21 24.10 -7.31
N VAL A 147 -7.97 22.86 -7.77
CA VAL A 147 -6.90 22.00 -7.24
C VAL A 147 -5.79 21.79 -8.27
N HIS A 148 -4.56 22.05 -7.86
CA HIS A 148 -3.37 22.02 -8.72
C HIS A 148 -2.30 21.11 -8.10
N LEU A 149 -1.92 20.05 -8.81
CA LEU A 149 -0.85 19.13 -8.41
C LEU A 149 0.47 19.60 -9.02
N ILE A 150 1.47 19.81 -8.19
CA ILE A 150 2.83 20.21 -8.61
C ILE A 150 3.78 19.08 -8.21
N ILE A 151 4.56 18.56 -9.16
CA ILE A 151 5.49 17.47 -8.90
C ILE A 151 6.89 17.88 -9.35
N ALA A 152 7.82 17.98 -8.40
CA ALA A 152 9.23 18.24 -8.69
C ALA A 152 10.02 16.92 -8.72
N SER A 153 10.80 16.72 -9.78
CA SER A 153 11.59 15.51 -10.00
C SER A 153 12.95 15.85 -10.63
N ARG A 154 13.93 14.95 -10.50
CA ARG A 154 15.19 15.07 -11.26
C ARG A 154 15.01 14.50 -12.67
N ASP A 155 14.26 13.42 -12.78
CA ASP A 155 14.08 12.67 -14.02
C ASP A 155 12.64 12.77 -14.53
N ARG A 156 12.48 12.52 -15.83
CA ARG A 156 11.15 12.42 -16.45
C ARG A 156 10.48 11.13 -15.99
N PHE A 157 9.34 11.24 -15.38
CA PHE A 157 8.58 10.11 -14.81
C PHE A 157 7.23 9.87 -15.49
N LEU A 158 6.68 10.88 -16.18
CA LEU A 158 5.40 10.75 -16.88
C LEU A 158 5.54 9.93 -18.16
N PRO A 159 4.75 8.85 -18.33
CA PRO A 159 4.67 8.13 -19.60
C PRO A 159 4.12 9.00 -20.71
N ALA A 160 4.63 8.81 -21.94
CA ALA A 160 4.19 9.58 -23.10
C ALA A 160 2.68 9.44 -23.37
N ALA A 161 2.11 8.24 -23.17
CA ALA A 161 0.68 7.99 -23.31
C ALA A 161 -0.16 8.83 -22.34
N GLU A 162 0.28 8.99 -21.10
CA GLU A 162 -0.40 9.79 -20.09
C GLU A 162 -0.34 11.30 -20.42
N ILE A 163 0.77 11.77 -20.96
CA ILE A 163 0.90 13.16 -21.43
C ILE A 163 -0.14 13.44 -22.52
N VAL A 164 -0.30 12.51 -23.46
CA VAL A 164 -1.31 12.62 -24.55
C VAL A 164 -2.72 12.57 -23.98
N ARG A 165 -3.00 11.63 -23.06
CA ARG A 165 -4.33 11.44 -22.43
C ARG A 165 -4.77 12.68 -21.64
N LEU A 166 -3.89 13.25 -20.85
CA LEU A 166 -4.17 14.41 -20.01
C LEU A 166 -4.16 15.74 -20.82
N GLY A 167 -3.45 15.79 -21.94
CA GLY A 167 -3.45 16.93 -22.87
C GLY A 167 -3.16 18.27 -22.19
N ALA A 168 -4.05 19.25 -22.36
CA ALA A 168 -3.90 20.59 -21.78
C ALA A 168 -3.99 20.65 -20.25
N ARG A 169 -4.36 19.57 -19.56
CA ARG A 169 -4.38 19.50 -18.10
C ARG A 169 -2.96 19.37 -17.50
N VAL A 170 -1.93 19.06 -18.31
CA VAL A 170 -0.53 18.93 -17.87
C VAL A 170 0.31 20.07 -18.40
N TYR A 171 1.00 20.75 -17.51
CA TYR A 171 2.05 21.71 -17.81
C TYR A 171 3.41 21.14 -17.45
N ARG A 172 4.42 21.37 -18.28
CA ARG A 172 5.78 20.86 -18.08
C ARG A 172 6.78 22.03 -18.04
N LEU A 173 7.46 22.14 -16.93
CA LEU A 173 8.52 23.09 -16.70
C LEU A 173 9.85 22.32 -16.61
N GLY A 174 10.80 22.66 -17.43
CA GLY A 174 12.06 21.94 -17.59
C GLY A 174 13.29 22.79 -17.24
N THR A 175 14.46 22.21 -17.51
CA THR A 175 15.76 22.83 -17.30
C THR A 175 15.88 24.19 -18.01
N GLU A 176 15.35 24.31 -19.23
CA GLU A 176 15.44 25.55 -20.01
C GLU A 176 14.80 26.77 -19.34
N GLN A 177 13.72 26.56 -18.59
CA GLN A 177 13.06 27.63 -17.84
C GLN A 177 13.78 27.96 -16.54
N LEU A 178 14.44 26.97 -15.93
CA LEU A 178 15.08 27.10 -14.63
C LEU A 178 16.52 27.62 -14.68
N ARG A 179 17.26 27.37 -15.79
CA ARG A 179 18.64 27.83 -15.93
C ARG A 179 18.71 29.35 -16.06
N LEU A 180 19.76 29.94 -15.50
CA LEU A 180 20.06 31.35 -15.70
C LEU A 180 20.63 31.59 -17.11
N ASN A 181 20.19 32.64 -17.74
CA ASN A 181 20.84 33.18 -18.94
C ASN A 181 21.88 34.26 -18.55
N HIS A 182 22.61 34.80 -19.54
CA HIS A 182 23.69 35.75 -19.33
C HIS A 182 23.19 36.99 -18.57
N THR A 183 22.07 37.58 -18.97
CA THR A 183 21.50 38.78 -18.33
C THR A 183 21.05 38.50 -16.91
N GLU A 184 20.38 37.35 -16.69
CA GLU A 184 19.90 36.94 -15.36
C GLU A 184 21.06 36.67 -14.41
N LEU A 185 22.15 36.04 -14.90
CA LEU A 185 23.38 35.84 -14.11
C LEU A 185 24.01 37.14 -13.69
N ALA A 186 24.15 38.14 -14.57
CA ALA A 186 24.69 39.46 -14.27
C ALA A 186 23.83 40.16 -13.21
N VAL A 187 22.50 40.18 -13.35
CA VAL A 187 21.57 40.74 -12.37
C VAL A 187 21.68 40.00 -11.01
N TYR A 188 21.78 38.69 -11.01
CA TYR A 188 21.96 37.92 -9.78
C TYR A 188 23.28 38.29 -9.07
N ALA A 189 24.40 38.32 -9.80
CA ALA A 189 25.70 38.68 -9.27
C ALA A 189 25.69 40.12 -8.66
N HIS A 190 25.08 41.09 -9.37
CA HIS A 190 24.92 42.46 -8.88
C HIS A 190 24.11 42.51 -7.56
N ARG A 191 23.00 41.77 -7.48
CA ARG A 191 22.19 41.65 -6.24
C ARG A 191 22.99 41.02 -5.09
N CYS A 192 23.90 40.09 -5.38
CA CYS A 192 24.81 39.52 -4.42
C CYS A 192 25.94 40.47 -3.96
N GLY A 193 26.07 41.64 -4.54
CA GLY A 193 27.03 42.64 -4.19
C GLY A 193 28.34 42.61 -5.00
N THR A 194 28.34 41.96 -6.18
CA THR A 194 29.49 41.95 -7.09
C THR A 194 29.07 42.33 -8.51
N GLU A 195 29.99 43.02 -9.21
CA GLU A 195 29.88 43.25 -10.64
C GLU A 195 30.84 42.33 -11.38
N LEU A 196 30.30 41.52 -12.29
CA LEU A 196 31.09 40.69 -13.17
C LEU A 196 31.37 41.43 -14.47
N SER A 197 32.62 41.37 -14.95
CA SER A 197 32.88 41.77 -16.35
C SER A 197 32.19 40.82 -17.31
N ASP A 198 31.89 41.24 -18.53
CA ASP A 198 31.29 40.42 -19.55
C ASP A 198 32.07 39.10 -19.75
N ALA A 199 33.39 39.13 -19.81
CA ALA A 199 34.23 37.94 -19.90
C ALA A 199 34.11 37.02 -18.69
N GLN A 200 33.97 37.55 -17.48
CA GLN A 200 33.71 36.73 -16.28
C GLN A 200 32.33 36.09 -16.29
N ALA A 201 31.31 36.86 -16.72
CA ALA A 201 29.94 36.38 -16.82
C ALA A 201 29.84 35.30 -17.89
N GLU A 202 30.45 35.44 -19.06
CA GLU A 202 30.52 34.43 -20.09
C GLU A 202 31.25 33.16 -19.62
N SER A 203 32.41 33.30 -18.99
CA SER A 203 33.18 32.20 -18.46
C SER A 203 32.39 31.43 -17.38
N LEU A 204 31.71 32.17 -16.50
CA LEU A 204 30.90 31.57 -15.45
C LEU A 204 29.66 30.87 -16.01
N LEU A 205 29.00 31.48 -17.00
CA LEU A 205 27.85 30.87 -17.70
C LEU A 205 28.27 29.61 -18.45
N TYR A 206 29.40 29.65 -19.13
CA TYR A 206 29.94 28.49 -19.85
C TYR A 206 30.28 27.33 -18.92
N SER A 207 30.96 27.59 -17.79
CA SER A 207 31.37 26.56 -16.84
C SER A 207 30.20 26.00 -16.01
N SER A 208 29.16 26.81 -15.75
CA SER A 208 28.00 26.42 -14.96
C SER A 208 26.79 25.99 -15.81
N GLU A 209 26.81 26.22 -17.13
CA GLU A 209 25.65 26.06 -18.03
C GLU A 209 24.38 26.76 -17.52
N GLY A 210 24.54 27.82 -16.72
CA GLY A 210 23.43 28.50 -16.04
C GLY A 210 22.82 27.72 -14.89
N TRP A 211 23.47 26.69 -14.42
CA TRP A 211 23.07 25.91 -13.27
C TRP A 211 23.21 26.73 -11.98
N PHE A 212 22.10 27.06 -11.34
CA PHE A 212 22.04 28.01 -10.23
C PHE A 212 23.01 27.66 -9.08
N SER A 213 23.06 26.39 -8.67
CA SER A 213 23.97 25.97 -7.59
C SER A 213 25.45 26.11 -7.96
N ALA A 214 25.81 25.80 -9.20
CA ALA A 214 27.17 26.01 -9.67
C ALA A 214 27.52 27.51 -9.72
N VAL A 215 26.61 28.36 -10.24
CA VAL A 215 26.79 29.82 -10.22
C VAL A 215 26.97 30.32 -8.80
N TYR A 216 26.13 29.90 -7.84
CA TYR A 216 26.21 30.27 -6.45
C TYR A 216 27.56 29.90 -5.83
N LEU A 217 28.02 28.66 -5.99
CA LEU A 217 29.29 28.18 -5.44
C LEU A 217 30.50 28.89 -6.04
N ASN A 218 30.49 29.12 -7.34
CA ASN A 218 31.53 29.88 -8.03
C ASN A 218 31.59 31.33 -7.54
N LEU A 219 30.46 32.02 -7.40
CA LEU A 219 30.41 33.38 -6.83
C LEU A 219 30.90 33.41 -5.38
N ARG A 220 30.57 32.40 -4.58
CA ARG A 220 31.08 32.29 -3.21
C ARG A 220 32.58 32.09 -3.17
N THR A 221 33.13 31.21 -3.97
CA THR A 221 34.58 31.03 -4.07
C THR A 221 35.28 32.30 -4.54
N LEU A 222 34.70 32.99 -5.51
CA LEU A 222 35.19 34.31 -5.96
C LEU A 222 35.20 35.34 -4.81
N SER A 223 34.12 35.36 -3.99
CA SER A 223 34.03 36.26 -2.81
C SER A 223 35.09 35.95 -1.76
N GLU A 224 35.38 34.70 -1.51
CA GLU A 224 36.28 34.27 -0.45
C GLU A 224 37.77 34.27 -0.90
N ARG A 225 38.06 33.80 -2.12
CA ARG A 225 39.39 33.59 -2.64
C ARG A 225 39.86 34.64 -3.70
N GLY A 226 38.94 35.44 -4.22
CA GLY A 226 39.20 36.41 -5.27
C GLY A 226 39.42 35.85 -6.69
N THR A 227 39.31 34.54 -6.86
CA THR A 227 39.48 33.82 -8.16
C THR A 227 38.37 32.81 -8.34
N LEU A 228 37.97 32.61 -9.60
CA LEU A 228 37.04 31.50 -9.95
C LEU A 228 37.79 30.15 -9.87
N PRO A 229 37.13 29.07 -9.43
CA PRO A 229 37.75 27.72 -9.36
C PRO A 229 38.06 27.17 -10.76
N GLU A 230 39.00 26.19 -10.81
CA GLU A 230 39.35 25.47 -12.03
C GLU A 230 38.19 24.61 -12.56
N ARG A 231 38.18 24.36 -13.89
CA ARG A 231 37.02 23.86 -14.65
C ARG A 231 36.58 22.42 -14.35
N ASP A 232 37.37 21.58 -13.67
CA ASP A 232 37.17 20.11 -13.57
C ASP A 232 36.80 19.60 -12.17
N SER A 233 36.38 20.48 -11.24
CA SER A 233 36.02 20.05 -9.89
C SER A 233 34.58 19.53 -9.83
N ASP A 234 34.39 18.31 -9.29
CA ASP A 234 33.06 17.79 -8.95
C ASP A 234 32.32 18.75 -8.03
N ILE A 235 31.03 18.99 -8.33
CA ILE A 235 30.17 19.95 -7.61
C ILE A 235 30.09 19.66 -6.11
N PHE A 236 30.12 18.40 -5.71
CA PHE A 236 30.09 18.02 -4.29
C PHE A 236 31.40 18.34 -3.59
N THR A 237 32.51 18.14 -4.27
CA THR A 237 33.85 18.54 -3.78
C THR A 237 33.91 20.05 -3.62
N MET A 238 33.44 20.81 -4.60
CA MET A 238 33.37 22.27 -4.51
C MET A 238 32.43 22.72 -3.38
N PHE A 239 31.28 22.08 -3.22
CA PHE A 239 30.34 22.38 -2.16
C PHE A 239 30.95 22.10 -0.77
N THR A 240 31.58 20.94 -0.60
CA THR A 240 32.22 20.55 0.66
C THR A 240 33.31 21.55 1.04
N ALA A 241 34.19 21.89 0.07
CA ALA A 241 35.28 22.84 0.28
C ALA A 241 34.79 24.29 0.58
N ALA A 242 33.65 24.70 0.03
CA ALA A 242 33.11 26.04 0.23
C ALA A 242 32.17 26.13 1.45
N MET A 243 31.47 25.07 1.81
CA MET A 243 30.35 25.13 2.75
C MET A 243 30.55 24.34 4.03
N ILE A 244 31.37 23.30 4.04
CA ILE A 244 31.57 22.39 5.18
C ILE A 244 32.97 22.57 5.78
N GLU A 245 34.03 22.46 4.97
CA GLU A 245 35.42 22.55 5.46
C GLU A 245 35.76 23.81 6.23
N PRO A 246 35.21 25.01 5.88
CA PRO A 246 35.51 26.22 6.63
C PRO A 246 34.85 26.29 8.02
N LEU A 247 33.91 25.38 8.31
CA LEU A 247 33.21 25.36 9.59
C LEU A 247 34.08 24.76 10.69
N PRO A 248 33.86 25.13 11.97
CA PRO A 248 34.48 24.45 13.11
C PRO A 248 34.17 22.95 13.09
N GLN A 249 35.10 22.11 13.54
CA GLN A 249 34.95 20.65 13.52
C GLN A 249 33.63 20.15 14.16
N ARG A 250 33.22 20.75 15.30
CA ARG A 250 31.94 20.44 15.97
C ARG A 250 30.75 20.64 15.02
N GLN A 251 30.77 21.70 14.19
CA GLN A 251 29.71 21.96 13.23
C GLN A 251 29.74 20.99 12.05
N GLN A 252 30.94 20.60 11.59
CA GLN A 252 31.10 19.61 10.53
C GLN A 252 30.55 18.24 10.97
N GLU A 253 30.91 17.79 12.18
CA GLU A 253 30.40 16.52 12.76
C GLU A 253 28.88 16.58 12.96
N PHE A 254 28.36 17.70 13.47
CA PHE A 254 26.92 17.89 13.62
C PHE A 254 26.17 17.80 12.28
N LEU A 255 26.69 18.46 11.24
CA LEU A 255 26.11 18.37 9.89
C LEU A 255 26.19 16.96 9.34
N ALA A 256 27.33 16.28 9.52
CA ALA A 256 27.52 14.90 9.07
C ALA A 256 26.50 13.94 9.71
N VAL A 257 26.32 14.05 11.02
CA VAL A 257 25.37 13.22 11.76
C VAL A 257 23.93 13.54 11.36
N MET A 258 23.54 14.82 11.36
CA MET A 258 22.17 15.21 11.05
C MET A 258 21.79 15.10 9.57
N GLY A 259 22.76 14.94 8.68
CA GLY A 259 22.55 14.64 7.26
C GLY A 259 21.87 13.29 6.99
N LEU A 260 21.88 12.38 7.95
CA LEU A 260 21.16 11.10 7.83
C LEU A 260 19.63 11.27 7.98
N ALA A 261 19.17 12.34 8.62
CA ALA A 261 17.74 12.64 8.74
C ALA A 261 17.25 13.42 7.54
N ASP A 262 15.99 13.22 7.18
CA ASP A 262 15.32 13.98 6.11
C ASP A 262 14.76 15.30 6.64
N GLU A 263 14.06 15.21 7.76
CA GLU A 263 13.61 16.33 8.57
C GLU A 263 13.89 15.99 10.04
N PHE A 264 14.21 16.99 10.82
CA PHE A 264 14.52 16.80 12.23
C PHE A 264 14.18 18.04 13.07
N THR A 265 13.95 17.81 14.35
CA THR A 265 13.77 18.89 15.34
C THR A 265 15.04 19.10 16.15
N ALA A 266 15.12 20.21 16.86
CA ALA A 266 16.23 20.44 17.81
C ALA A 266 16.29 19.35 18.90
N GLU A 267 15.13 18.82 19.32
CA GLU A 267 15.05 17.70 20.25
C GLU A 267 15.70 16.42 19.68
N MET A 268 15.37 16.05 18.42
CA MET A 268 16.00 14.94 17.71
C MET A 268 17.51 15.16 17.57
N ALA A 269 17.93 16.35 17.18
CA ALA A 269 19.34 16.67 17.01
C ALA A 269 20.10 16.48 18.34
N ARG A 270 19.55 16.99 19.45
CA ARG A 270 20.12 16.81 20.80
C ARG A 270 20.23 15.34 21.19
N PHE A 271 19.19 14.56 20.91
CA PHE A 271 19.18 13.14 21.22
C PHE A 271 20.20 12.34 20.40
N VAL A 272 20.21 12.55 19.08
CA VAL A 272 21.05 11.77 18.16
C VAL A 272 22.52 12.15 18.28
N THR A 273 22.85 13.44 18.32
CA THR A 273 24.25 13.89 18.45
C THR A 273 24.77 13.80 19.89
N GLY A 274 23.88 13.90 20.88
CA GLY A 274 24.26 14.04 22.29
C GLY A 274 24.76 15.45 22.63
N ASP A 275 24.59 16.43 21.74
CA ASP A 275 25.01 17.80 21.93
C ASP A 275 23.90 18.61 22.64
N ALA A 276 24.16 19.06 23.87
CA ALA A 276 23.19 19.82 24.66
C ALA A 276 22.82 21.15 23.99
N ASP A 277 23.76 21.76 23.26
CA ASP A 277 23.60 23.07 22.61
C ASP A 277 23.13 22.95 21.15
N ALA A 278 22.54 21.81 20.75
CA ALA A 278 22.10 21.54 19.37
C ALA A 278 21.18 22.65 18.82
N GLU A 279 20.34 23.27 19.66
CA GLU A 279 19.43 24.35 19.25
C GLU A 279 20.18 25.64 18.90
N GLU A 280 21.19 26.01 19.69
CA GLU A 280 22.04 27.17 19.40
C GLU A 280 22.87 26.95 18.15
N LEU A 281 23.36 25.73 17.97
CA LEU A 281 24.11 25.32 16.79
C LEU A 281 23.27 25.40 15.53
N LEU A 282 22.02 24.96 15.58
CA LEU A 282 21.04 25.07 14.48
C LEU A 282 20.69 26.51 14.17
N ALA A 283 20.55 27.38 15.19
CA ALA A 283 20.32 28.80 14.98
C ALA A 283 21.48 29.47 14.24
N VAL A 284 22.72 29.16 14.62
CA VAL A 284 23.94 29.63 13.95
C VAL A 284 24.02 29.14 12.51
N LEU A 285 23.83 27.83 12.30
CA LEU A 285 23.87 27.21 10.97
C LEU A 285 22.76 27.75 10.03
N THR A 286 21.58 27.97 10.56
CA THR A 286 20.45 28.55 9.78
C THR A 286 20.72 30.00 9.40
N ALA A 287 21.32 30.79 10.29
CA ALA A 287 21.68 32.16 10.01
C ALA A 287 22.85 32.30 9.01
N GLN A 288 23.79 31.38 9.04
CA GLN A 288 25.01 31.44 8.22
C GLN A 288 24.86 30.72 6.87
N ASN A 289 23.88 29.85 6.71
CA ASN A 289 23.85 28.87 5.61
C ASN A 289 22.46 28.72 5.00
N ALA A 290 22.31 29.15 3.74
CA ALA A 290 21.06 29.00 2.97
C ALA A 290 20.65 27.54 2.73
N PHE A 291 21.53 26.57 2.98
CA PHE A 291 21.28 25.15 2.76
C PHE A 291 20.75 24.40 4.00
N VAL A 292 20.64 25.09 5.15
CA VAL A 292 19.95 24.62 6.36
C VAL A 292 18.73 25.50 6.56
N LYS A 293 17.53 24.93 6.47
CA LYS A 293 16.27 25.69 6.53
C LYS A 293 15.43 25.24 7.72
N ARG A 294 14.85 26.21 8.41
CA ARG A 294 13.76 25.99 9.34
C ARG A 294 12.44 26.02 8.56
N LEU A 295 11.59 25.03 8.77
CA LEU A 295 10.32 24.93 8.07
C LEU A 295 9.27 25.91 8.63
N PRO A 296 8.13 26.12 7.92
CA PRO A 296 7.09 27.07 8.36
C PRO A 296 6.44 26.75 9.71
N ASP A 297 6.51 25.50 10.17
CA ASP A 297 6.04 25.07 11.48
C ASP A 297 6.87 25.67 12.65
N GLY A 298 8.02 26.25 12.34
CA GLY A 298 8.89 26.92 13.29
C GLY A 298 9.66 25.99 14.24
N VAL A 299 9.58 24.65 14.07
CA VAL A 299 10.26 23.68 14.95
C VAL A 299 11.07 22.64 14.17
N THR A 300 10.74 22.41 12.90
CA THR A 300 11.39 21.41 12.05
C THR A 300 12.49 22.04 11.19
N TYR A 301 13.59 21.37 11.05
CA TYR A 301 14.73 21.74 10.21
C TYR A 301 14.90 20.73 9.08
N ARG A 302 15.39 21.19 7.94
CA ARG A 302 15.73 20.37 6.79
C ARG A 302 16.98 20.88 6.10
N PHE A 303 17.82 19.95 5.67
CA PHE A 303 18.95 20.28 4.81
C PHE A 303 18.51 20.33 3.34
N HIS A 304 19.10 21.26 2.60
CA HIS A 304 19.05 21.21 1.15
C HIS A 304 19.77 19.94 0.65
N HIS A 305 19.30 19.34 -0.44
CA HIS A 305 19.89 18.09 -0.95
C HIS A 305 21.40 18.06 -1.05
N MET A 306 21.99 19.12 -1.60
CA MET A 306 23.46 19.19 -1.72
C MET A 306 24.13 19.14 -0.35
N MET A 307 23.60 19.84 0.65
CA MET A 307 24.10 19.77 2.02
C MET A 307 23.93 18.37 2.59
N LYS A 308 22.76 17.75 2.39
CA LYS A 308 22.49 16.38 2.86
C LYS A 308 23.47 15.38 2.25
N GLU A 309 23.67 15.40 0.93
CA GLU A 309 24.58 14.49 0.25
C GLU A 309 26.05 14.67 0.69
N CYS A 310 26.49 15.92 0.82
CA CYS A 310 27.84 16.19 1.33
C CYS A 310 27.98 15.77 2.80
N ALA A 311 26.97 16.01 3.62
CA ALA A 311 26.92 15.57 5.01
C ALA A 311 26.98 14.04 5.13
N GLU A 312 26.24 13.31 4.30
CA GLU A 312 26.30 11.84 4.24
C GLU A 312 27.68 11.34 3.81
N ARG A 313 28.33 11.99 2.83
CA ARG A 313 29.70 11.66 2.44
C ARG A 313 30.66 11.88 3.60
N THR A 314 30.55 13.02 4.32
CA THR A 314 31.34 13.32 5.51
C THR A 314 31.08 12.29 6.62
N PHE A 315 29.82 11.88 6.83
CA PHE A 315 29.49 10.86 7.82
C PHE A 315 30.21 9.53 7.56
N ARG A 316 30.35 9.14 6.29
CA ARG A 316 31.08 7.91 5.91
C ARG A 316 32.59 7.98 6.22
N THR A 317 33.16 9.16 6.43
CA THR A 317 34.57 9.35 6.83
C THR A 317 34.77 9.31 8.34
N LEU A 318 33.70 9.33 9.15
CA LEU A 318 33.78 9.16 10.59
C LEU A 318 34.23 7.73 10.93
N ASP A 319 34.79 7.54 12.11
CA ASP A 319 35.15 6.20 12.57
C ASP A 319 33.93 5.29 12.73
N ALA A 320 34.13 3.98 12.59
CA ALA A 320 33.08 2.99 12.58
C ALA A 320 32.23 2.97 13.88
N GLU A 321 32.87 3.21 15.03
CA GLU A 321 32.21 3.23 16.33
C GLU A 321 31.24 4.44 16.45
N THR A 322 31.67 5.62 15.99
CA THR A 322 30.85 6.81 15.92
C THR A 322 29.68 6.61 14.96
N GLN A 323 29.93 6.03 13.78
CA GLN A 323 28.87 5.71 12.83
C GLN A 323 27.84 4.75 13.44
N ARG A 324 28.29 3.67 14.11
CA ARG A 324 27.42 2.68 14.75
C ARG A 324 26.55 3.34 15.83
N ARG A 325 27.17 4.04 16.77
CA ARG A 325 26.49 4.73 17.88
C ARG A 325 25.44 5.74 17.39
N CYS A 326 25.76 6.50 16.33
CA CYS A 326 24.79 7.44 15.75
C CYS A 326 23.58 6.71 15.19
N ARG A 327 23.76 5.62 14.43
CA ARG A 327 22.68 4.82 13.87
C ARG A 327 21.82 4.15 14.94
N GLU A 328 22.42 3.64 16.02
CA GLU A 328 21.70 3.14 17.20
C GLU A 328 20.79 4.22 17.82
N ARG A 329 21.32 5.45 17.99
CA ARG A 329 20.52 6.57 18.50
C ARG A 329 19.40 6.97 17.55
N TYR A 330 19.63 6.95 16.24
CA TYR A 330 18.57 7.13 15.26
C TYR A 330 17.48 6.06 15.38
N GLY A 331 17.87 4.80 15.50
CA GLY A 331 16.97 3.68 15.73
C GLY A 331 16.10 3.89 16.97
N ALA A 332 16.73 4.20 18.11
CA ALA A 332 16.05 4.45 19.37
C ALA A 332 15.10 5.67 19.32
N TRP A 333 15.50 6.72 18.60
CA TRP A 333 14.64 7.89 18.38
C TRP A 333 13.36 7.53 17.62
N TYR A 334 13.51 6.81 16.51
CA TYR A 334 12.38 6.40 15.67
C TYR A 334 11.50 5.37 16.37
N GLU A 335 12.07 4.40 17.07
CA GLU A 335 11.36 3.40 17.86
C GLU A 335 10.47 4.06 18.92
N GLY A 336 11.02 4.98 19.73
CA GLY A 336 10.29 5.71 20.77
C GLY A 336 9.14 6.58 20.26
N ARG A 337 9.04 6.80 18.94
CA ARG A 337 7.95 7.54 18.28
C ARG A 337 7.05 6.65 17.40
N GLY A 338 7.20 5.32 17.47
CA GLY A 338 6.43 4.38 16.66
C GLY A 338 6.74 4.44 15.16
N GLN A 339 7.89 5.01 14.78
CA GLN A 339 8.34 5.07 13.38
C GLN A 339 9.17 3.82 13.06
N TYR A 340 8.55 2.65 13.20
CA TYR A 340 9.21 1.35 13.20
C TYR A 340 9.99 1.02 11.94
N LEU A 341 9.53 1.44 10.74
CA LEU A 341 10.29 1.22 9.49
C LEU A 341 11.63 1.97 9.48
N HIS A 342 11.65 3.21 9.97
CA HIS A 342 12.88 3.98 10.09
C HIS A 342 13.81 3.38 11.15
N ALA A 343 13.25 2.92 12.27
CA ALA A 343 14.01 2.26 13.34
C ALA A 343 14.67 0.98 12.82
N MET A 344 13.92 0.11 12.14
CA MET A 344 14.44 -1.13 11.54
C MET A 344 15.55 -0.85 10.53
N ALA A 345 15.39 0.15 9.65
CA ALA A 345 16.41 0.54 8.69
C ALA A 345 17.69 1.05 9.36
N ALA A 346 17.57 1.79 10.46
CA ALA A 346 18.71 2.30 11.22
C ALA A 346 19.44 1.16 11.94
N TYR A 347 18.73 0.28 12.64
CA TYR A 347 19.28 -0.87 13.36
C TYR A 347 19.95 -1.89 12.42
N ARG A 348 19.34 -2.20 11.26
CA ARG A 348 19.97 -3.05 10.25
C ARG A 348 21.33 -2.49 9.80
N ARG A 349 21.38 -1.17 9.53
CA ARG A 349 22.62 -0.52 9.05
C ARG A 349 23.76 -0.49 10.08
N CYS A 350 23.47 -0.64 11.36
CA CYS A 350 24.49 -0.76 12.42
C CYS A 350 24.70 -2.19 12.90
N GLY A 351 23.92 -3.16 12.40
CA GLY A 351 24.03 -4.57 12.79
C GLY A 351 23.46 -4.87 14.17
N ASP A 352 22.60 -3.98 14.71
CA ASP A 352 21.88 -4.22 15.97
C ASP A 352 20.61 -5.04 15.70
N TYR A 353 20.82 -6.34 15.52
CA TYR A 353 19.74 -7.27 15.21
C TYR A 353 18.80 -7.51 16.38
N ASP A 354 19.28 -7.38 17.63
CA ASP A 354 18.41 -7.49 18.82
C ASP A 354 17.38 -6.38 18.86
N ALA A 355 17.81 -5.13 18.65
CA ALA A 355 16.91 -4.01 18.57
C ALA A 355 15.96 -4.11 17.35
N LEU A 356 16.45 -4.55 16.20
CA LEU A 356 15.65 -4.77 15.01
C LEU A 356 14.53 -5.79 15.26
N LEU A 357 14.85 -6.95 15.85
CA LEU A 357 13.87 -8.00 16.14
C LEU A 357 12.89 -7.59 17.24
N ARG A 358 13.31 -6.80 18.23
CA ARG A 358 12.42 -6.19 19.21
C ARG A 358 11.37 -5.30 18.53
N VAL A 359 11.77 -4.45 17.59
CA VAL A 359 10.84 -3.61 16.81
C VAL A 359 9.87 -4.45 15.99
N VAL A 360 10.33 -5.56 15.39
CA VAL A 360 9.46 -6.52 14.69
C VAL A 360 8.39 -7.11 15.63
N GLN A 361 8.76 -7.39 16.88
CA GLN A 361 7.81 -7.89 17.89
C GLN A 361 6.76 -6.84 18.27
N GLU A 362 7.17 -5.61 18.53
CA GLU A 362 6.28 -4.51 18.92
C GLU A 362 5.28 -4.15 17.81
N ASP A 363 5.74 -4.11 16.56
CA ASP A 363 4.89 -3.86 15.40
C ASP A 363 3.96 -5.03 15.07
N ALA A 364 4.20 -6.22 15.61
CA ALA A 364 3.50 -7.47 15.27
C ALA A 364 3.39 -7.73 13.75
N GLY A 365 4.35 -7.23 12.97
CA GLY A 365 4.43 -7.41 11.53
C GLY A 365 3.46 -6.58 10.69
N ILE A 366 2.83 -5.57 11.28
CA ILE A 366 1.88 -4.69 10.60
C ILE A 366 2.57 -3.97 9.42
N LEU A 367 3.69 -3.34 9.71
CA LEU A 367 4.44 -2.57 8.72
C LEU A 367 5.32 -3.45 7.83
N LEU A 368 5.64 -4.67 8.25
CA LEU A 368 6.35 -5.64 7.39
C LEU A 368 5.57 -5.92 6.10
N ALA A 369 4.24 -5.92 6.15
CA ALA A 369 3.40 -6.11 4.98
C ALA A 369 3.56 -4.99 3.93
N SER A 370 4.09 -3.83 4.30
CA SER A 370 4.36 -2.70 3.41
C SER A 370 5.75 -2.71 2.78
N LEU A 371 6.64 -3.60 3.24
CA LEU A 371 7.97 -3.77 2.65
C LEU A 371 7.90 -4.64 1.39
N PRO A 372 8.81 -4.45 0.43
CA PRO A 372 8.94 -5.36 -0.69
C PRO A 372 9.19 -6.80 -0.20
N PRO A 373 8.49 -7.82 -0.76
CA PRO A 373 8.64 -9.21 -0.32
C PRO A 373 10.07 -9.78 -0.36
N SER A 374 10.98 -9.15 -1.11
CA SER A 374 12.40 -9.54 -1.22
C SER A 374 13.30 -8.96 -0.14
N GLU A 375 12.91 -7.83 0.48
CA GLU A 375 13.80 -7.13 1.44
C GLU A 375 13.91 -7.84 2.77
N VAL A 376 12.80 -8.37 3.30
CA VAL A 376 12.81 -9.02 4.61
C VAL A 376 13.57 -10.35 4.60
N PRO A 377 13.39 -11.26 3.60
CA PRO A 377 14.25 -12.44 3.50
C PRO A 377 15.73 -12.11 3.42
N ALA A 378 16.12 -11.10 2.62
CA ALA A 378 17.51 -10.66 2.51
C ALA A 378 18.07 -10.12 3.85
N ALA A 379 17.26 -9.37 4.61
CA ALA A 379 17.66 -8.92 5.94
C ALA A 379 17.79 -10.06 6.95
N LEU A 380 16.95 -11.10 6.83
CA LEU A 380 17.02 -12.30 7.66
C LEU A 380 18.26 -13.16 7.36
N ASP A 381 18.71 -13.21 6.10
CA ASP A 381 19.92 -13.92 5.71
C ASP A 381 21.19 -13.25 6.28
N GLU A 382 21.13 -11.94 6.56
CA GLU A 382 22.21 -11.19 7.24
C GLU A 382 22.18 -11.36 8.77
N CYS A 383 21.00 -11.74 9.35
CA CYS A 383 20.80 -11.82 10.79
C CYS A 383 21.41 -13.11 11.36
N PRO A 384 22.23 -13.04 12.42
CA PRO A 384 22.76 -14.24 13.08
C PRO A 384 21.64 -15.12 13.65
N ALA A 385 21.78 -16.44 13.49
CA ALA A 385 20.80 -17.41 13.97
C ALA A 385 20.55 -17.30 15.50
N ASP A 386 21.59 -16.99 16.27
CA ASP A 386 21.47 -16.83 17.72
C ASP A 386 20.64 -15.60 18.10
N ALA A 387 20.74 -14.49 17.35
CA ALA A 387 19.89 -13.33 17.54
C ALA A 387 18.43 -13.67 17.22
N LEU A 388 18.17 -14.40 16.14
CA LEU A 388 16.82 -14.87 15.79
C LEU A 388 16.23 -15.77 16.89
N LYS A 389 17.01 -16.71 17.45
CA LYS A 389 16.57 -17.59 18.52
C LYS A 389 16.28 -16.87 19.85
N ALA A 390 16.98 -15.76 20.11
CA ALA A 390 16.73 -14.92 21.28
C ALA A 390 15.36 -14.21 21.22
N HIS A 391 14.73 -14.15 20.03
CA HIS A 391 13.44 -13.47 19.80
C HIS A 391 12.36 -14.41 19.23
N PRO A 392 11.88 -15.43 20.00
CA PRO A 392 10.93 -16.43 19.49
C PRO A 392 9.61 -15.82 18.98
N PHE A 393 9.14 -14.73 19.58
CA PHE A 393 7.92 -14.06 19.10
C PHE A 393 8.15 -13.36 17.77
N ALA A 394 9.32 -12.75 17.53
CA ALA A 394 9.67 -12.20 16.21
C ALA A 394 9.66 -13.30 15.13
N LEU A 395 10.15 -14.51 15.46
CA LEU A 395 10.10 -15.65 14.55
C LEU A 395 8.67 -15.99 14.12
N LEU A 396 7.68 -15.97 15.02
CA LEU A 396 6.27 -16.18 14.68
C LEU A 396 5.72 -15.10 13.74
N VAL A 397 6.02 -13.84 14.02
CA VAL A 397 5.63 -12.70 13.16
C VAL A 397 6.22 -12.85 11.76
N LEU A 398 7.49 -13.20 11.69
CA LEU A 398 8.21 -13.42 10.44
C LEU A 398 7.69 -14.65 9.67
N MET A 399 7.39 -15.76 10.37
CA MET A 399 6.77 -16.95 9.76
C MET A 399 5.44 -16.58 9.07
N ARG A 400 4.58 -15.82 9.75
CA ARG A 400 3.32 -15.36 9.18
C ARG A 400 3.53 -14.47 7.95
N SER A 401 4.52 -13.57 7.99
CA SER A 401 4.87 -12.70 6.87
C SER A 401 5.38 -13.52 5.67
N MET A 402 6.22 -14.55 5.91
CA MET A 402 6.68 -15.46 4.86
C MET A 402 5.52 -16.24 4.23
N PHE A 403 4.54 -16.68 5.02
CA PHE A 403 3.33 -17.30 4.49
C PHE A 403 2.58 -16.33 3.55
N ASN A 404 2.33 -15.11 3.99
CA ASN A 404 1.64 -14.08 3.19
C ASN A 404 2.35 -13.79 1.86
N TRP A 405 3.67 -13.82 1.85
CA TRP A 405 4.51 -13.64 0.65
C TRP A 405 4.77 -14.94 -0.11
N ARG A 406 4.14 -16.05 0.28
CA ARG A 406 4.29 -17.39 -0.34
C ARG A 406 5.73 -17.92 -0.33
N ASN A 407 6.55 -17.46 0.60
CA ASN A 407 7.91 -17.98 0.81
C ASN A 407 7.89 -19.11 1.85
N ILE A 408 7.26 -20.24 1.48
CA ILE A 408 7.10 -21.39 2.37
C ILE A 408 8.43 -22.01 2.81
N PRO A 409 9.49 -22.14 1.96
CA PRO A 409 10.78 -22.63 2.42
C PRO A 409 11.36 -21.83 3.58
N LYS A 410 11.34 -20.49 3.48
CA LYS A 410 11.84 -19.61 4.56
C LYS A 410 10.96 -19.67 5.82
N MET A 411 9.65 -19.78 5.66
CA MET A 411 8.72 -20.01 6.78
C MET A 411 9.09 -21.27 7.57
N LEU A 412 9.40 -22.39 6.89
CA LEU A 412 9.76 -23.66 7.53
C LEU A 412 11.16 -23.58 8.21
N GLU A 413 12.10 -22.84 7.63
CA GLU A 413 13.40 -22.54 8.26
C GLU A 413 13.21 -21.78 9.56
N LEU A 414 12.39 -20.71 9.57
CA LEU A 414 12.09 -19.94 10.79
C LEU A 414 11.37 -20.79 11.83
N LYS A 415 10.48 -21.69 11.43
CA LYS A 415 9.88 -22.67 12.34
C LYS A 415 10.94 -23.56 13.01
N ALA A 416 11.90 -24.06 12.24
CA ALA A 416 12.96 -24.89 12.79
C ALA A 416 13.81 -24.11 13.81
N LEU A 417 14.11 -22.83 13.54
CA LEU A 417 14.79 -21.94 14.49
C LEU A 417 13.96 -21.71 15.76
N LEU A 418 12.65 -21.52 15.63
CA LEU A 418 11.75 -21.38 16.79
C LEU A 418 11.78 -22.63 17.69
N LEU A 419 11.68 -23.81 17.10
CA LEU A 419 11.70 -25.06 17.87
C LEU A 419 13.06 -25.25 18.56
N ALA A 420 14.17 -24.98 17.85
CA ALA A 420 15.51 -25.04 18.43
C ALA A 420 15.68 -24.02 19.59
N ALA A 421 15.18 -22.78 19.41
CA ALA A 421 15.21 -21.78 20.48
C ALA A 421 14.45 -22.25 21.74
N LEU A 422 13.30 -22.91 21.57
CA LEU A 422 12.52 -23.45 22.68
C LEU A 422 13.23 -24.62 23.38
N GLU A 423 14.00 -25.44 22.66
CA GLU A 423 14.80 -26.52 23.22
C GLU A 423 16.04 -25.99 24.00
N GLU A 424 16.67 -24.92 23.48
CA GLU A 424 17.85 -24.28 24.10
C GLU A 424 17.48 -23.48 25.36
N HIS A 425 16.21 -23.07 25.54
CA HIS A 425 15.69 -22.28 26.66
C HIS A 425 14.65 -23.06 27.49
N PRO A 426 15.06 -24.14 28.21
CA PRO A 426 14.14 -24.91 29.04
C PRO A 426 13.61 -24.13 30.25
N GLU A 427 14.24 -23.03 30.63
CA GLU A 427 13.83 -22.12 31.73
C GLU A 427 12.63 -21.26 31.39
N LEU A 428 12.20 -21.19 30.11
CA LEU A 428 10.98 -20.46 29.74
C LEU A 428 9.76 -21.00 30.51
N PRO A 429 8.90 -20.12 31.06
CA PRO A 429 7.68 -20.54 31.71
C PRO A 429 6.86 -21.48 30.85
N ALA A 430 6.31 -22.54 31.41
CA ALA A 430 5.52 -23.53 30.64
C ALA A 430 4.34 -22.90 29.90
N GLU A 431 3.76 -21.86 30.47
CA GLU A 431 2.68 -21.05 29.87
C GLU A 431 3.15 -20.33 28.61
N GLU A 432 4.29 -19.62 28.66
CA GLU A 432 4.81 -18.89 27.51
C GLU A 432 5.29 -19.84 26.41
N ARG A 433 5.94 -20.94 26.81
CA ARG A 433 6.29 -22.02 25.86
C ARG A 433 5.05 -22.57 25.16
N GLY A 434 3.95 -22.79 25.89
CA GLY A 434 2.67 -23.24 25.34
C GLY A 434 2.07 -22.24 24.38
N ASN A 435 2.13 -20.94 24.71
CA ASN A 435 1.66 -19.86 23.83
C ASN A 435 2.46 -19.82 22.50
N LEU A 436 3.80 -19.92 22.55
CA LEU A 436 4.65 -19.89 21.35
C LEU A 436 4.42 -21.13 20.47
N LEU A 437 4.33 -22.32 21.05
CA LEU A 437 4.07 -23.54 20.30
C LEU A 437 2.66 -23.55 19.71
N GLY A 438 1.67 -23.13 20.47
CA GLY A 438 0.28 -23.07 20.01
C GLY A 438 0.11 -22.05 18.88
N GLU A 439 0.75 -20.88 18.99
CA GLU A 439 0.72 -19.88 17.91
C GLU A 439 1.49 -20.35 16.67
N CYS A 440 2.56 -21.12 16.83
CA CYS A 440 3.24 -21.81 15.73
C CYS A 440 2.28 -22.82 15.03
N ASP A 441 1.56 -23.66 15.78
CA ASP A 441 0.57 -24.58 15.24
C ASP A 441 -0.52 -23.85 14.46
N LEU A 442 -1.00 -22.73 15.01
CA LEU A 442 -1.99 -21.86 14.37
C LEU A 442 -1.48 -21.32 13.02
N ILE A 443 -0.25 -20.81 12.97
CA ILE A 443 0.36 -20.32 11.72
C ILE A 443 0.55 -21.47 10.73
N MET A 444 0.97 -22.65 11.20
CA MET A 444 1.12 -23.85 10.35
C MET A 444 -0.21 -24.35 9.81
N SER A 445 -1.34 -24.08 10.48
CA SER A 445 -2.67 -24.49 9.98
C SER A 445 -3.04 -23.78 8.67
N PHE A 446 -2.44 -22.61 8.37
CA PHE A 446 -2.67 -21.93 7.11
C PHE A 446 -2.16 -22.71 5.88
N LEU A 447 -1.15 -23.58 6.07
CA LEU A 447 -0.67 -24.46 5.01
C LEU A 447 -1.65 -25.59 4.67
N CYS A 448 -2.55 -25.92 5.60
CA CYS A 448 -3.62 -26.91 5.38
C CYS A 448 -4.78 -26.31 4.57
N TYR A 449 -4.79 -25.01 4.44
CA TYR A 449 -5.71 -24.20 3.66
C TYR A 449 -7.19 -24.49 3.96
N ASN A 450 -7.95 -25.15 3.06
CA ASN A 450 -9.35 -25.49 3.21
C ASN A 450 -9.60 -26.94 3.69
N ASP A 451 -8.57 -27.66 4.10
CA ASP A 451 -8.71 -28.95 4.76
C ASP A 451 -9.07 -28.77 6.23
N ILE A 452 -10.39 -28.68 6.50
CA ILE A 452 -10.87 -28.38 7.86
C ILE A 452 -10.44 -29.47 8.87
N SER A 453 -10.33 -30.72 8.47
CA SER A 453 -9.87 -31.79 9.35
C SER A 453 -8.39 -31.67 9.71
N ALA A 454 -7.55 -31.28 8.76
CA ALA A 454 -6.13 -31.00 9.02
C ALA A 454 -5.95 -29.73 9.86
N MET A 455 -6.70 -28.66 9.54
CA MET A 455 -6.70 -27.41 10.32
C MET A 455 -7.17 -27.65 11.76
N SER A 456 -8.23 -28.44 11.96
CA SER A 456 -8.82 -28.74 13.26
C SER A 456 -7.82 -29.41 14.22
N ARG A 457 -7.00 -30.33 13.71
CA ARG A 457 -5.95 -30.97 14.53
C ARG A 457 -4.98 -29.90 15.10
N LEU A 458 -4.57 -28.97 14.29
CA LEU A 458 -3.65 -27.90 14.68
C LEU A 458 -4.34 -26.85 15.60
N HIS A 459 -5.60 -26.50 15.31
CA HIS A 459 -6.36 -25.58 16.15
C HIS A 459 -6.66 -26.15 17.53
N ARG A 460 -6.97 -27.45 17.64
CA ARG A 460 -7.15 -28.13 18.94
C ARG A 460 -5.84 -28.19 19.71
N SER A 461 -4.72 -28.53 19.04
CA SER A 461 -3.39 -28.51 19.63
C SER A 461 -3.05 -27.12 20.17
N ALA A 462 -3.23 -26.09 19.36
CA ALA A 462 -3.01 -24.68 19.74
C ALA A 462 -3.91 -24.29 20.92
N SER A 463 -5.22 -24.55 20.83
CA SER A 463 -6.18 -24.21 21.90
C SER A 463 -5.91 -24.89 23.23
N ALA A 464 -5.31 -26.08 23.21
CA ALA A 464 -4.92 -26.81 24.42
C ALA A 464 -3.65 -26.22 25.06
N GLN A 465 -2.76 -25.64 24.28
CA GLN A 465 -1.47 -25.09 24.72
C GLN A 465 -1.53 -23.62 25.11
N MET A 466 -2.38 -22.82 24.41
CA MET A 466 -2.41 -21.37 24.59
C MET A 466 -3.30 -20.94 25.76
N SER A 467 -2.77 -20.06 26.59
CA SER A 467 -3.49 -19.39 27.69
C SER A 467 -4.03 -18.02 27.27
N ARG A 468 -3.53 -17.44 26.20
CA ARG A 468 -3.94 -16.16 25.61
C ARG A 468 -4.21 -16.28 24.11
N PRO A 469 -4.99 -15.36 23.52
CA PRO A 469 -5.12 -15.29 22.06
C PRO A 469 -3.77 -15.02 21.37
N ALA A 470 -3.68 -15.43 20.09
CA ALA A 470 -2.54 -15.16 19.25
C ALA A 470 -2.32 -13.65 19.05
N ILE A 471 -1.09 -13.21 19.15
CA ILE A 471 -0.72 -11.81 18.93
C ILE A 471 -0.49 -11.55 17.43
N SER A 472 -0.05 -12.57 16.71
CA SER A 472 0.23 -12.47 15.26
C SER A 472 -1.01 -12.37 14.37
N ILE A 473 -2.23 -12.57 14.88
CA ILE A 473 -3.49 -12.56 14.12
C ILE A 473 -4.43 -11.48 14.64
N ARG A 474 -4.93 -10.65 13.71
CA ARG A 474 -5.95 -9.64 14.01
C ARG A 474 -7.35 -10.21 13.86
N SER A 475 -8.21 -9.98 14.84
CA SER A 475 -9.61 -10.43 14.85
C SER A 475 -10.45 -9.79 13.71
N SER A 476 -10.11 -8.60 13.24
CA SER A 476 -10.80 -7.87 12.16
C SER A 476 -10.31 -8.21 10.75
N GLY A 477 -9.42 -9.19 10.58
CA GLY A 477 -8.91 -9.62 9.28
C GLY A 477 -9.97 -10.31 8.40
N GLY A 478 -9.68 -10.43 7.10
CA GLY A 478 -10.53 -11.16 6.15
C GLY A 478 -10.37 -12.67 6.27
N TRP A 479 -11.26 -13.35 6.96
CA TRP A 479 -11.17 -14.79 7.21
C TRP A 479 -11.33 -15.65 5.94
N THR A 480 -12.22 -15.25 5.00
CA THR A 480 -12.50 -16.02 3.78
C THR A 480 -11.56 -15.72 2.60
N PHE A 481 -10.51 -14.93 2.81
CA PHE A 481 -9.57 -14.54 1.73
C PHE A 481 -10.24 -13.98 0.47
N GLY A 482 -11.35 -13.25 0.63
CA GLY A 482 -12.10 -12.65 -0.48
C GLY A 482 -13.08 -13.60 -1.16
N SER A 483 -13.37 -14.77 -0.59
CA SER A 483 -14.51 -15.58 -1.00
C SER A 483 -15.82 -14.96 -0.46
N PRO A 484 -16.89 -14.88 -1.27
CA PRO A 484 -18.21 -14.45 -0.82
C PRO A 484 -18.99 -15.55 -0.06
N SER A 485 -18.43 -16.77 0.05
CA SER A 485 -19.11 -17.95 0.61
C SER A 485 -18.12 -18.81 1.37
N VAL A 486 -18.51 -19.21 2.57
CA VAL A 486 -17.75 -20.18 3.39
C VAL A 486 -17.84 -21.58 2.78
N LEU A 487 -19.03 -21.99 2.36
CA LEU A 487 -19.26 -23.31 1.76
C LEU A 487 -18.48 -23.50 0.45
N MET A 488 -18.46 -22.48 -0.42
CA MET A 488 -17.67 -22.55 -1.67
C MET A 488 -16.18 -22.76 -1.41
N MET A 489 -15.69 -22.27 -0.27
CA MET A 489 -14.29 -22.40 0.12
C MET A 489 -13.98 -23.76 0.76
N PHE A 490 -14.89 -24.31 1.56
CA PHE A 490 -14.61 -25.49 2.39
C PHE A 490 -15.26 -26.79 1.92
N TYR A 491 -16.17 -26.76 0.95
CA TYR A 491 -16.71 -27.99 0.35
C TYR A 491 -15.73 -28.56 -0.67
N ARG A 492 -15.01 -29.63 -0.28
CA ARG A 492 -13.83 -30.11 -1.00
C ARG A 492 -14.15 -31.26 -1.98
N ALA A 493 -15.10 -32.14 -1.66
CA ALA A 493 -15.41 -33.28 -2.49
C ALA A 493 -16.89 -33.70 -2.37
N PRO A 494 -17.49 -34.21 -3.46
CA PRO A 494 -18.82 -34.81 -3.41
C PRO A 494 -18.94 -35.93 -2.36
N GLY A 495 -20.02 -35.87 -1.57
CA GLY A 495 -20.32 -36.85 -0.52
C GLY A 495 -19.71 -36.53 0.85
N GLU A 496 -18.93 -35.45 0.97
CA GLU A 496 -18.24 -35.08 2.21
C GLU A 496 -18.91 -33.94 2.99
N LEU A 497 -19.99 -33.34 2.48
CA LEU A 497 -20.62 -32.17 3.06
C LEU A 497 -20.99 -32.35 4.53
N ALA A 498 -21.59 -33.45 4.91
CA ALA A 498 -22.02 -33.69 6.29
C ALA A 498 -20.83 -33.81 7.26
N GLY A 499 -19.74 -34.45 6.83
CA GLY A 499 -18.51 -34.55 7.60
C GLY A 499 -17.79 -33.21 7.78
N GLU A 500 -17.70 -32.41 6.70
CA GLU A 500 -17.09 -31.11 6.71
C GLU A 500 -17.87 -30.09 7.61
N LEU A 501 -19.20 -30.13 7.56
CA LEU A 501 -20.05 -29.33 8.45
C LEU A 501 -19.87 -29.70 9.92
N ALA A 502 -19.79 -31.00 10.24
CA ALA A 502 -19.59 -31.46 11.61
C ALA A 502 -18.21 -31.04 12.13
N GLU A 503 -17.16 -31.22 11.31
CA GLU A 503 -15.81 -30.85 11.69
C GLU A 503 -15.64 -29.32 11.83
N MET A 504 -16.29 -28.52 10.93
CA MET A 504 -16.30 -27.06 11.03
C MET A 504 -16.94 -26.60 12.35
N ALA A 505 -18.10 -27.17 12.70
CA ALA A 505 -18.80 -26.85 13.95
C ALA A 505 -17.96 -27.20 15.21
N GLU A 506 -17.16 -28.25 15.14
CA GLU A 506 -16.30 -28.68 16.25
C GLU A 506 -14.98 -27.90 16.31
N CYS A 507 -14.42 -27.56 15.16
CA CYS A 507 -13.14 -26.84 15.04
C CYS A 507 -13.23 -25.36 15.44
N MET A 508 -14.25 -24.65 14.96
CA MET A 508 -14.29 -23.18 15.06
C MET A 508 -14.30 -22.64 16.49
N PRO A 509 -14.93 -23.24 17.50
CA PRO A 509 -14.78 -22.79 18.89
C PRO A 509 -13.33 -22.78 19.39
N HIS A 510 -12.51 -23.75 18.99
CA HIS A 510 -11.08 -23.78 19.33
C HIS A 510 -10.33 -22.64 18.64
N TYR A 511 -10.65 -22.38 17.36
CA TYR A 511 -10.07 -21.29 16.60
C TYR A 511 -10.45 -19.92 17.19
N TYR A 512 -11.72 -19.67 17.52
CA TYR A 512 -12.18 -18.41 18.12
C TYR A 512 -11.49 -18.10 19.43
N LYS A 513 -11.29 -19.10 20.28
CA LYS A 513 -10.57 -18.96 21.54
C LYS A 513 -9.16 -18.41 21.34
N ILE A 514 -8.43 -18.95 20.36
CA ILE A 514 -7.03 -18.60 20.14
C ILE A 514 -6.83 -17.40 19.21
N THR A 515 -7.88 -16.86 18.58
CA THR A 515 -7.80 -15.73 17.64
C THR A 515 -8.67 -14.54 18.03
N ASN A 516 -9.16 -14.50 19.26
CA ASN A 516 -10.05 -13.45 19.74
C ASN A 516 -11.28 -13.25 18.83
N GLY A 517 -11.91 -14.35 18.40
CA GLY A 517 -13.14 -14.33 17.60
C GLY A 517 -12.98 -14.07 16.10
N HIS A 518 -11.75 -14.11 15.57
CA HIS A 518 -11.55 -13.96 14.11
C HIS A 518 -12.37 -15.01 13.33
N GLY A 519 -13.17 -14.56 12.36
CA GLY A 519 -14.04 -15.42 11.56
C GLY A 519 -15.27 -15.96 12.30
N GLN A 520 -15.66 -15.38 13.45
CA GLN A 520 -16.80 -15.81 14.22
C GLN A 520 -18.07 -15.89 13.37
N GLY A 521 -18.81 -16.99 13.52
CA GLY A 521 -20.01 -17.29 12.74
C GLY A 521 -19.78 -18.18 11.50
N ALA A 522 -18.53 -18.49 11.15
CA ALA A 522 -18.21 -19.24 9.93
C ALA A 522 -18.94 -20.60 9.86
N GLU A 523 -18.98 -21.37 10.95
CA GLU A 523 -19.68 -22.66 11.03
C GLU A 523 -21.19 -22.51 10.84
N THR A 524 -21.77 -21.44 11.37
CA THR A 524 -23.20 -21.17 11.26
C THR A 524 -23.56 -20.69 9.85
N ILE A 525 -22.71 -19.85 9.23
CA ILE A 525 -22.85 -19.45 7.83
C ILE A 525 -22.74 -20.66 6.91
N MET A 526 -21.72 -21.50 7.09
CA MET A 526 -21.54 -22.71 6.25
C MET A 526 -22.77 -23.63 6.34
N ARG A 527 -23.35 -23.81 7.54
CA ARG A 527 -24.58 -24.58 7.74
C ARG A 527 -25.77 -23.95 7.02
N ALA A 528 -25.91 -22.61 7.09
CA ALA A 528 -26.97 -21.88 6.39
C ALA A 528 -26.84 -22.04 4.87
N GLU A 529 -25.63 -21.90 4.33
CA GLU A 529 -25.32 -22.09 2.90
C GLU A 529 -25.58 -23.54 2.46
N ALA A 530 -25.21 -24.54 3.26
CA ALA A 530 -25.46 -25.94 2.99
C ALA A 530 -26.97 -26.26 2.94
N ALA A 531 -27.75 -25.76 3.89
CA ALA A 531 -29.21 -25.88 3.87
C ALA A 531 -29.81 -25.21 2.61
N PHE A 532 -29.30 -24.04 2.20
CA PHE A 532 -29.72 -23.36 0.99
C PHE A 532 -29.41 -24.18 -0.27
N VAL A 533 -28.17 -24.65 -0.45
CA VAL A 533 -27.83 -25.41 -1.67
C VAL A 533 -28.58 -26.73 -1.79
N GLN A 534 -29.08 -27.25 -0.67
CA GLN A 534 -29.97 -28.42 -0.60
C GLN A 534 -31.47 -28.10 -0.77
N GLY A 535 -31.84 -26.80 -0.97
CA GLY A 535 -33.24 -26.38 -1.12
C GLY A 535 -34.04 -26.32 0.19
N ARG A 536 -33.38 -26.46 1.36
CA ARG A 536 -34.02 -26.37 2.69
C ARG A 536 -34.08 -24.92 3.18
N PHE A 537 -34.96 -24.11 2.55
CA PHE A 537 -34.96 -22.65 2.72
C PHE A 537 -35.29 -22.20 4.15
N THR A 538 -36.21 -22.88 4.85
CA THR A 538 -36.55 -22.57 6.24
C THR A 538 -35.34 -22.77 7.16
N ASP A 539 -34.62 -23.87 7.02
CA ASP A 539 -33.44 -24.16 7.81
C ASP A 539 -32.30 -23.17 7.48
N ALA A 540 -32.16 -22.83 6.19
CA ALA A 540 -31.20 -21.83 5.72
C ALA A 540 -31.46 -20.46 6.35
N HIS A 541 -32.72 -20.04 6.39
CA HIS A 541 -33.10 -18.76 6.99
C HIS A 541 -32.83 -18.73 8.51
N ILE A 542 -33.25 -19.76 9.24
CA ILE A 542 -33.03 -19.83 10.69
C ILE A 542 -31.53 -19.79 11.02
N ALA A 543 -30.72 -20.52 10.25
CA ALA A 543 -29.27 -20.52 10.47
C ALA A 543 -28.64 -19.19 10.06
N LEU A 544 -29.13 -18.52 9.03
CA LEU A 544 -28.66 -17.20 8.58
C LEU A 544 -28.94 -16.12 9.63
N GLU A 545 -30.15 -16.07 10.22
CA GLU A 545 -30.47 -15.16 11.32
C GLU A 545 -29.56 -15.39 12.55
N SER A 546 -29.30 -16.66 12.87
CA SER A 546 -28.36 -17.00 13.93
C SER A 546 -26.92 -16.53 13.63
N ALA A 547 -26.50 -16.60 12.35
CA ALA A 547 -25.19 -16.13 11.92
C ALA A 547 -25.10 -14.60 12.04
N TYR A 548 -26.09 -13.84 11.57
CA TYR A 548 -26.12 -12.38 11.74
C TYR A 548 -26.01 -11.97 13.21
N ALA A 549 -26.78 -12.63 14.10
CA ALA A 549 -26.72 -12.34 15.53
C ALA A 549 -25.33 -12.62 16.16
N GLN A 550 -24.60 -13.62 15.65
CA GLN A 550 -23.25 -13.95 16.15
C GLN A 550 -22.19 -12.95 15.73
N ILE A 551 -22.34 -12.33 14.55
CA ILE A 551 -21.36 -11.38 14.00
C ILE A 551 -21.68 -9.92 14.34
N GLU A 552 -22.88 -9.62 14.82
CA GLU A 552 -23.30 -8.26 15.16
C GLU A 552 -22.39 -7.66 16.26
N GLY A 553 -21.86 -6.46 16.00
CA GLY A 553 -20.99 -5.74 16.94
C GLY A 553 -19.54 -6.24 17.03
N ASN A 554 -19.16 -7.30 16.32
CA ASN A 554 -17.82 -7.91 16.42
C ASN A 554 -16.83 -7.42 15.34
N GLY A 555 -17.21 -6.46 14.49
CA GLY A 555 -16.36 -5.93 13.40
C GLY A 555 -16.00 -6.97 12.32
N GLN A 556 -16.81 -8.04 12.17
CA GLN A 556 -16.58 -9.14 11.23
C GLN A 556 -17.22 -8.85 9.86
N GLU A 557 -16.85 -7.72 9.23
CA GLU A 557 -17.43 -7.28 7.95
C GLU A 557 -17.34 -8.33 6.83
N ASN A 558 -16.23 -9.07 6.79
CA ASN A 558 -16.07 -10.13 5.81
C ASN A 558 -17.11 -11.26 5.99
N MET A 559 -17.43 -11.62 7.23
CA MET A 559 -18.45 -12.63 7.54
C MET A 559 -19.86 -12.08 7.26
N ALA A 560 -20.09 -10.79 7.55
CA ALA A 560 -21.36 -10.13 7.19
C ALA A 560 -21.61 -10.13 5.68
N LEU A 561 -20.59 -9.94 4.86
CA LEU A 561 -20.70 -10.03 3.40
C LEU A 561 -21.05 -11.45 2.91
N CYS A 562 -20.60 -12.51 3.59
CA CYS A 562 -21.02 -13.87 3.29
C CYS A 562 -22.50 -14.09 3.64
N CYS A 563 -22.94 -13.58 4.79
CA CYS A 563 -24.38 -13.59 5.14
C CYS A 563 -25.22 -12.83 4.12
N ASP A 564 -24.79 -11.63 3.72
CA ASP A 564 -25.47 -10.80 2.74
C ASP A 564 -25.59 -11.52 1.38
N PHE A 565 -24.53 -12.21 0.94
CA PHE A 565 -24.57 -13.01 -0.29
C PHE A 565 -25.61 -14.12 -0.22
N LEU A 566 -25.68 -14.85 0.88
CA LEU A 566 -26.69 -15.87 1.08
C LEU A 566 -28.10 -15.26 1.16
N ALA A 567 -28.26 -14.16 1.91
CA ALA A 567 -29.56 -13.49 2.06
C ALA A 567 -30.13 -13.03 0.71
N GLN A 568 -29.29 -12.44 -0.14
CA GLN A 568 -29.69 -11.99 -1.49
C GLN A 568 -30.08 -13.18 -2.40
N ARG A 569 -29.42 -14.32 -2.27
CA ARG A 569 -29.77 -15.53 -3.03
C ARG A 569 -31.06 -16.18 -2.49
N LEU A 570 -31.20 -16.27 -1.16
CA LEU A 570 -32.35 -16.87 -0.50
C LEU A 570 -33.64 -16.10 -0.77
N SER A 571 -33.60 -14.77 -0.79
CA SER A 571 -34.76 -13.89 -1.05
C SER A 571 -35.43 -14.12 -2.41
N ARG A 572 -34.76 -14.78 -3.34
CA ARG A 572 -35.31 -15.14 -4.66
C ARG A 572 -36.22 -16.35 -4.64
N TYR A 573 -36.11 -17.20 -3.62
CA TYR A 573 -36.78 -18.49 -3.53
C TYR A 573 -37.66 -18.64 -2.29
N ALA A 574 -37.52 -17.74 -1.33
CA ALA A 574 -38.29 -17.73 -0.11
C ALA A 574 -38.85 -16.31 0.14
N GLU A 575 -39.96 -16.19 0.86
CA GLU A 575 -40.55 -14.91 1.28
C GLU A 575 -39.75 -14.29 2.43
N VAL A 576 -38.47 -14.09 2.20
CA VAL A 576 -37.50 -13.55 3.17
C VAL A 576 -36.75 -12.42 2.47
N GLY A 577 -36.79 -11.23 3.03
CA GLY A 577 -36.00 -10.11 2.51
C GLY A 577 -34.58 -10.10 3.06
N PRO A 578 -33.61 -9.59 2.31
CA PRO A 578 -32.29 -9.29 2.85
C PRO A 578 -32.37 -8.18 3.89
N HIS A 579 -31.51 -8.20 4.90
CA HIS A 579 -31.46 -7.18 5.97
C HIS A 579 -31.14 -5.78 5.45
N ARG A 580 -30.42 -5.69 4.33
CA ARG A 580 -30.01 -4.43 3.66
C ARG A 580 -30.15 -4.57 2.15
N SER A 581 -30.59 -3.50 1.51
CA SER A 581 -30.55 -3.40 0.05
C SER A 581 -29.12 -3.33 -0.48
N PHE A 582 -28.92 -3.60 -1.78
CA PHE A 582 -27.60 -3.46 -2.41
C PHE A 582 -27.02 -2.04 -2.26
N ALA A 583 -27.87 -1.02 -2.39
CA ALA A 583 -27.44 0.38 -2.29
C ALA A 583 -27.04 0.78 -0.86
N GLU A 584 -27.82 0.37 0.15
CA GLU A 584 -27.51 0.63 1.56
C GLU A 584 -26.19 -0.03 1.97
N ARG A 585 -26.01 -1.30 1.61
CA ARG A 585 -24.79 -2.03 1.94
C ARG A 585 -23.57 -1.43 1.24
N ARG A 586 -23.72 -1.03 -0.03
CA ARG A 586 -22.65 -0.36 -0.76
C ARG A 586 -22.27 0.97 -0.11
N ALA A 587 -23.25 1.78 0.30
CA ALA A 587 -23.01 3.06 0.96
C ALA A 587 -22.32 2.88 2.32
N GLU A 588 -22.63 1.82 3.06
CA GLU A 588 -21.95 1.46 4.31
C GLU A 588 -20.47 1.08 4.06
N LEU A 589 -20.23 0.19 3.09
CA LEU A 589 -18.88 -0.24 2.74
C LEU A 589 -17.99 0.89 2.21
N LEU A 590 -18.57 1.85 1.51
CA LEU A 590 -17.85 3.06 1.08
C LEU A 590 -17.33 3.86 2.28
N ARG A 591 -18.10 3.95 3.39
CA ARG A 591 -17.67 4.64 4.61
C ARG A 591 -16.50 3.95 5.34
N HIS A 592 -16.29 2.66 5.08
CA HIS A 592 -15.15 1.92 5.64
C HIS A 592 -13.84 2.09 4.85
N HIS A 593 -13.86 2.78 3.71
CA HIS A 593 -12.70 3.02 2.83
C HIS A 593 -11.88 1.74 2.52
N ASN A 594 -12.54 0.57 2.49
CA ASN A 594 -11.93 -0.72 2.26
C ASN A 594 -12.27 -1.27 0.87
N ALA A 595 -11.36 -1.08 -0.08
CA ALA A 595 -11.55 -1.50 -1.45
C ALA A 595 -11.77 -3.02 -1.60
N SER A 596 -11.15 -3.85 -0.75
CA SER A 596 -11.32 -5.31 -0.82
C SER A 596 -12.75 -5.73 -0.49
N TRP A 597 -13.38 -5.12 0.50
CA TRP A 597 -14.78 -5.37 0.83
C TRP A 597 -15.73 -4.87 -0.27
N LEU A 598 -15.44 -3.69 -0.83
CA LEU A 598 -16.22 -3.16 -1.95
C LEU A 598 -16.10 -4.05 -3.19
N ASN A 599 -14.91 -4.57 -3.49
CA ASN A 599 -14.69 -5.50 -4.60
C ASN A 599 -15.46 -6.81 -4.39
N LEU A 600 -15.48 -7.34 -3.16
CA LEU A 600 -16.27 -8.51 -2.82
C LEU A 600 -17.76 -8.25 -2.99
N TRP A 601 -18.26 -7.10 -2.56
CA TRP A 601 -19.65 -6.70 -2.73
C TRP A 601 -20.03 -6.49 -4.19
N ASN A 602 -19.13 -5.95 -5.01
CA ASN A 602 -19.33 -5.86 -6.46
C ASN A 602 -19.50 -7.25 -7.09
N ALA A 603 -18.75 -8.26 -6.62
CA ALA A 603 -18.92 -9.64 -7.08
C ALA A 603 -20.28 -10.21 -6.66
N VAL A 604 -20.68 -10.03 -5.40
CA VAL A 604 -22.02 -10.42 -4.88
C VAL A 604 -23.13 -9.79 -5.72
N SER A 605 -23.05 -8.48 -5.93
CA SER A 605 -23.99 -7.71 -6.73
C SER A 605 -24.06 -8.21 -8.17
N ALA A 606 -22.91 -8.42 -8.82
CA ALA A 606 -22.83 -8.94 -10.18
C ALA A 606 -23.53 -10.31 -10.32
N TYR A 607 -23.26 -11.23 -9.40
CA TYR A 607 -23.89 -12.55 -9.41
C TYR A 607 -25.41 -12.47 -9.28
N CYS A 608 -25.90 -11.74 -8.28
CA CYS A 608 -27.33 -11.63 -8.01
C CYS A 608 -28.10 -10.91 -9.14
N HIS A 609 -27.57 -9.82 -9.69
CA HIS A 609 -28.21 -9.10 -10.80
C HIS A 609 -28.22 -9.94 -12.10
N THR A 610 -27.19 -10.76 -12.35
CA THR A 610 -27.24 -11.70 -13.49
C THR A 610 -28.32 -12.74 -13.33
N LEU A 611 -28.56 -13.26 -12.12
CA LEU A 611 -29.66 -14.20 -11.86
C LEU A 611 -31.03 -13.53 -12.03
N SER A 612 -31.18 -12.24 -11.67
CA SER A 612 -32.41 -11.45 -11.87
C SER A 612 -32.61 -11.02 -13.32
N GLY A 613 -31.55 -11.03 -14.14
CA GLY A 613 -31.61 -10.47 -15.50
C GLY A 613 -31.47 -8.94 -15.56
N GLU A 614 -31.07 -8.31 -14.46
CA GLU A 614 -30.92 -6.85 -14.30
C GLU A 614 -29.53 -6.41 -14.76
N MET A 615 -29.29 -6.52 -16.07
CA MET A 615 -27.97 -6.32 -16.66
C MET A 615 -27.40 -4.91 -16.44
N GLU A 616 -28.26 -3.90 -16.32
CA GLU A 616 -27.86 -2.49 -16.11
C GLU A 616 -27.38 -2.22 -14.66
N GLN A 617 -27.70 -3.12 -13.73
CA GLN A 617 -27.29 -3.03 -12.33
C GLN A 617 -25.96 -3.73 -12.04
N ILE A 618 -25.40 -4.44 -13.03
CA ILE A 618 -24.12 -5.14 -12.85
C ILE A 618 -23.01 -4.10 -12.68
N PRO A 619 -22.18 -4.18 -11.63
CA PRO A 619 -21.07 -3.28 -11.44
C PRO A 619 -20.12 -3.26 -12.65
N GLU A 620 -19.67 -2.06 -13.03
CA GLU A 620 -18.89 -1.80 -14.25
C GLU A 620 -17.66 -2.72 -14.41
N VAL A 621 -16.98 -3.02 -13.31
CA VAL A 621 -15.80 -3.92 -13.30
C VAL A 621 -16.12 -5.32 -13.81
N PHE A 622 -17.35 -5.81 -13.58
CA PHE A 622 -17.84 -7.09 -14.10
C PHE A 622 -18.51 -6.94 -15.46
N ALA A 623 -19.29 -5.88 -15.66
CA ALA A 623 -19.96 -5.62 -16.94
C ALA A 623 -18.97 -5.46 -18.10
N GLU A 624 -17.81 -4.83 -17.84
CA GLU A 624 -16.73 -4.60 -18.81
C GLU A 624 -15.56 -5.59 -18.68
N HIS A 625 -15.67 -6.60 -17.81
CA HIS A 625 -14.64 -7.64 -17.62
C HIS A 625 -13.25 -7.10 -17.28
N ARG A 626 -13.18 -6.11 -16.40
CA ARG A 626 -11.94 -5.46 -15.97
C ARG A 626 -11.35 -6.05 -14.68
N LEU A 627 -11.54 -7.35 -14.42
CA LEU A 627 -11.02 -8.01 -13.20
C LEU A 627 -9.49 -7.96 -13.08
N ALA A 628 -8.76 -7.80 -14.19
CA ALA A 628 -7.32 -7.60 -14.15
C ALA A 628 -6.89 -6.30 -13.46
N SER A 629 -7.78 -5.31 -13.32
CA SER A 629 -7.54 -4.05 -12.61
C SER A 629 -7.79 -4.13 -11.10
N VAL A 630 -8.27 -5.29 -10.60
CA VAL A 630 -8.66 -5.49 -9.21
C VAL A 630 -7.73 -6.49 -8.55
N SER A 631 -7.28 -6.18 -7.33
CA SER A 631 -6.52 -7.14 -6.52
C SER A 631 -7.45 -8.21 -5.95
N ILE A 632 -7.27 -9.45 -6.39
CA ILE A 632 -8.01 -10.62 -5.92
C ILE A 632 -7.03 -11.56 -5.25
N LEU A 633 -7.29 -11.90 -3.99
CA LEU A 633 -6.51 -12.91 -3.28
C LEU A 633 -6.66 -14.28 -3.98
N ALA A 634 -5.55 -14.99 -4.10
CA ALA A 634 -5.54 -16.27 -4.84
C ALA A 634 -6.59 -17.28 -4.37
N PRO A 635 -6.88 -17.42 -3.05
CA PRO A 635 -7.92 -18.32 -2.59
C PRO A 635 -9.34 -17.92 -3.02
N GLY A 636 -9.66 -16.65 -3.10
CA GLY A 636 -10.98 -16.17 -3.56
C GLY A 636 -11.15 -16.14 -5.08
N ARG A 637 -10.05 -16.24 -5.83
CA ARG A 637 -10.06 -16.07 -7.28
C ARG A 637 -11.00 -17.02 -8.04
N PRO A 638 -11.06 -18.34 -7.76
CA PRO A 638 -11.98 -19.24 -8.47
C PRO A 638 -13.45 -18.84 -8.33
N MET A 639 -13.87 -18.35 -7.16
CA MET A 639 -15.24 -17.90 -6.91
C MET A 639 -15.55 -16.63 -7.71
N ILE A 640 -14.62 -15.68 -7.74
CA ILE A 640 -14.79 -14.41 -8.48
C ILE A 640 -14.80 -14.68 -10.00
N GLU A 641 -13.94 -15.57 -10.51
CA GLU A 641 -13.94 -15.96 -11.92
C GLU A 641 -15.20 -16.77 -12.32
N MET A 642 -15.75 -17.57 -11.42
CA MET A 642 -17.04 -18.25 -11.60
C MET A 642 -18.19 -17.23 -11.69
N ILE A 643 -18.16 -16.17 -10.88
CA ILE A 643 -19.11 -15.06 -10.95
C ILE A 643 -18.97 -14.33 -12.28
N GLU A 644 -17.75 -14.04 -12.72
CA GLU A 644 -17.52 -13.42 -14.04
C GLU A 644 -18.04 -14.31 -15.20
N ASN A 645 -17.88 -15.64 -15.09
CA ASN A 645 -18.48 -16.57 -16.05
C ASN A 645 -20.02 -16.46 -16.08
N GLN A 646 -20.67 -16.24 -14.93
CA GLN A 646 -22.11 -16.01 -14.85
C GLN A 646 -22.49 -14.72 -15.60
N VAL A 647 -21.69 -13.68 -15.52
CA VAL A 647 -21.89 -12.43 -16.28
C VAL A 647 -21.73 -12.68 -17.79
N TYR A 648 -20.66 -13.36 -18.22
CA TYR A 648 -20.49 -13.76 -19.63
C TYR A 648 -21.68 -14.58 -20.16
N LEU A 649 -22.17 -15.53 -19.36
CA LEU A 649 -23.33 -16.35 -19.72
C LEU A 649 -24.58 -15.47 -19.90
N ALA A 650 -24.82 -14.53 -18.99
CA ALA A 650 -25.96 -13.61 -19.05
C ALA A 650 -25.87 -12.64 -20.24
N GLN A 651 -24.68 -12.21 -20.62
CA GLN A 651 -24.41 -11.37 -21.78
C GLN A 651 -24.46 -12.13 -23.13
N GLY A 652 -24.60 -13.46 -23.09
CA GLY A 652 -24.61 -14.28 -24.30
C GLY A 652 -23.22 -14.58 -24.88
N ALA A 653 -22.16 -14.29 -24.15
CA ALA A 653 -20.77 -14.52 -24.56
C ALA A 653 -20.34 -16.01 -24.36
N TYR A 654 -21.12 -16.94 -24.86
CA TYR A 654 -21.01 -18.38 -24.59
C TYR A 654 -19.64 -18.96 -24.94
N ALA A 655 -19.03 -18.51 -26.06
CA ALA A 655 -17.70 -18.96 -26.45
C ALA A 655 -16.61 -18.58 -25.42
N LYS A 656 -16.78 -17.45 -24.72
CA LYS A 656 -15.88 -17.01 -23.64
C LYS A 656 -16.00 -17.94 -22.44
N VAL A 657 -17.22 -18.29 -22.03
CA VAL A 657 -17.47 -19.24 -20.92
C VAL A 657 -16.78 -20.58 -21.19
N ILE A 658 -16.96 -21.13 -22.40
CA ILE A 658 -16.35 -22.40 -22.80
C ILE A 658 -14.82 -22.30 -22.84
N GLY A 659 -14.26 -21.23 -23.43
CA GLY A 659 -12.81 -21.05 -23.55
C GLY A 659 -12.06 -20.90 -22.22
N ARG A 660 -12.77 -20.48 -21.16
CA ARG A 660 -12.21 -20.31 -19.81
C ARG A 660 -12.42 -21.53 -18.91
N SER A 661 -13.35 -22.42 -19.27
CA SER A 661 -13.84 -23.48 -18.39
C SER A 661 -12.75 -24.48 -17.97
N GLU A 662 -11.90 -24.91 -18.88
CA GLU A 662 -10.83 -25.88 -18.60
C GLU A 662 -9.84 -25.34 -17.57
N GLY A 663 -9.34 -24.12 -17.77
CA GLY A 663 -8.40 -23.49 -16.83
C GLY A 663 -9.02 -23.24 -15.46
N LEU A 664 -10.29 -22.83 -15.42
CA LEU A 664 -10.99 -22.57 -14.16
C LEU A 664 -11.31 -23.88 -13.42
N LEU A 665 -11.72 -24.95 -14.14
CA LEU A 665 -11.92 -26.27 -13.53
C LEU A 665 -10.61 -26.84 -12.97
N ALA A 666 -9.50 -26.73 -13.70
CA ALA A 666 -8.19 -27.16 -13.21
C ALA A 666 -7.77 -26.39 -11.94
N LEU A 667 -8.07 -25.08 -11.88
CA LEU A 667 -7.84 -24.27 -10.70
C LEU A 667 -8.70 -24.72 -9.51
N CYS A 668 -10.00 -25.00 -9.74
CA CYS A 668 -10.90 -25.52 -8.72
C CYS A 668 -10.46 -26.91 -8.21
N GLU A 669 -10.00 -27.78 -9.11
CA GLU A 669 -9.48 -29.11 -8.76
C GLU A 669 -8.22 -28.97 -7.89
N GLY A 670 -7.25 -28.16 -8.31
CA GLY A 670 -6.00 -27.92 -7.55
C GLY A 670 -6.22 -27.30 -6.17
N MET A 671 -7.33 -26.58 -5.99
CA MET A 671 -7.70 -25.93 -4.72
C MET A 671 -8.81 -26.70 -3.96
N HIS A 672 -9.29 -27.82 -4.47
CA HIS A 672 -10.38 -28.60 -3.88
C HIS A 672 -11.68 -27.79 -3.66
N TYR A 673 -12.14 -27.06 -4.68
CA TYR A 673 -13.38 -26.28 -4.64
C TYR A 673 -14.51 -26.96 -5.41
N ALA A 674 -15.06 -28.05 -4.85
CA ALA A 674 -16.04 -28.88 -5.54
C ALA A 674 -17.34 -28.12 -5.89
N LEU A 675 -17.84 -27.25 -5.00
CA LEU A 675 -19.05 -26.47 -5.28
C LEU A 675 -18.83 -25.45 -6.40
N VAL A 676 -17.67 -24.80 -6.44
CA VAL A 676 -17.33 -23.86 -7.51
C VAL A 676 -17.19 -24.62 -8.85
N ALA A 677 -16.52 -25.77 -8.84
CA ALA A 677 -16.42 -26.65 -10.03
C ALA A 677 -17.79 -27.06 -10.56
N LEU A 678 -18.73 -27.38 -9.67
CA LEU A 678 -20.12 -27.70 -10.02
C LEU A 678 -20.79 -26.52 -10.76
N HIS A 679 -20.69 -25.28 -10.22
CA HIS A 679 -21.20 -24.09 -10.90
C HIS A 679 -20.56 -23.90 -12.27
N VAL A 680 -19.24 -24.03 -12.40
CA VAL A 680 -18.52 -23.88 -13.67
C VAL A 680 -18.96 -24.91 -14.71
N ARG A 681 -19.16 -26.19 -14.30
CA ARG A 681 -19.70 -27.24 -15.20
C ARG A 681 -21.08 -26.87 -15.70
N LEU A 682 -21.98 -26.37 -14.83
CA LEU A 682 -23.34 -25.97 -15.21
C LEU A 682 -23.35 -24.76 -16.13
N GLN A 683 -22.52 -23.75 -15.87
CA GLN A 683 -22.34 -22.60 -16.75
C GLN A 683 -21.83 -23.01 -18.13
N THR A 684 -20.86 -23.91 -18.17
CA THR A 684 -20.28 -24.43 -19.41
C THR A 684 -21.30 -25.30 -20.19
N ALA A 685 -22.04 -26.19 -19.52
CA ALA A 685 -23.13 -26.94 -20.12
C ALA A 685 -24.21 -26.02 -20.71
N SER A 686 -24.58 -24.97 -19.96
CA SER A 686 -25.51 -23.94 -20.43
C SER A 686 -25.01 -23.20 -21.69
N ALA A 687 -23.71 -22.88 -21.75
CA ALA A 687 -23.10 -22.25 -22.92
C ALA A 687 -23.06 -23.18 -24.14
N TYR A 688 -22.73 -24.46 -23.95
CA TYR A 688 -22.78 -25.46 -25.04
C TYR A 688 -24.20 -25.66 -25.58
N GLU A 689 -25.20 -25.74 -24.71
CA GLU A 689 -26.62 -25.84 -25.13
C GLU A 689 -27.02 -24.65 -26.00
N ARG A 690 -26.66 -23.45 -25.60
CA ARG A 690 -26.95 -22.21 -26.34
C ARG A 690 -26.25 -22.14 -27.71
N LEU A 691 -25.13 -22.81 -27.88
CA LEU A 691 -24.40 -22.97 -29.14
C LEU A 691 -24.84 -24.19 -29.96
N GLY A 692 -25.85 -24.95 -29.53
CA GLY A 692 -26.34 -26.16 -30.20
C GLY A 692 -25.42 -27.39 -30.09
N LYS A 693 -24.41 -27.34 -29.21
CA LYS A 693 -23.47 -28.45 -28.93
C LYS A 693 -24.04 -29.37 -27.84
N ARG A 694 -25.11 -30.03 -28.18
CA ARG A 694 -25.94 -30.73 -27.20
C ARG A 694 -25.22 -31.89 -26.50
N ARG A 695 -24.39 -32.67 -27.22
CA ARG A 695 -23.65 -33.80 -26.62
C ARG A 695 -22.69 -33.37 -25.53
N GLU A 696 -21.96 -32.32 -25.77
CA GLU A 696 -21.03 -31.71 -24.81
C GLU A 696 -21.79 -31.18 -23.59
N ALA A 697 -22.93 -30.54 -23.82
CA ALA A 697 -23.80 -30.06 -22.77
C ALA A 697 -24.34 -31.18 -21.88
N GLU A 698 -24.84 -32.27 -22.49
CA GLU A 698 -25.35 -33.44 -21.77
C GLU A 698 -24.27 -34.15 -20.96
N THR A 699 -23.04 -34.24 -21.49
CA THR A 699 -21.91 -34.83 -20.79
C THR A 699 -21.57 -34.10 -19.51
N LEU A 700 -21.46 -32.75 -19.60
CA LEU A 700 -21.16 -31.92 -18.45
C LEU A 700 -22.32 -31.90 -17.43
N LEU A 701 -23.56 -31.89 -17.90
CA LEU A 701 -24.71 -31.97 -17.02
C LEU A 701 -24.75 -33.30 -16.26
N ALA A 702 -24.46 -34.42 -16.92
CA ALA A 702 -24.39 -35.72 -16.27
C ALA A 702 -23.29 -35.77 -15.19
N GLN A 703 -22.13 -35.18 -15.46
CA GLN A 703 -21.07 -35.05 -14.46
C GLN A 703 -21.52 -34.21 -13.28
N ALA A 704 -22.14 -33.04 -13.55
CA ALA A 704 -22.63 -32.15 -12.51
C ALA A 704 -23.71 -32.82 -11.62
N LEU A 705 -24.60 -33.59 -12.21
CA LEU A 705 -25.60 -34.36 -11.47
C LEU A 705 -24.96 -35.45 -10.59
N ALA A 706 -23.94 -36.15 -11.10
CA ALA A 706 -23.22 -37.16 -10.34
C ALA A 706 -22.48 -36.57 -9.14
N ASP A 707 -21.88 -35.35 -9.31
CA ASP A 707 -21.20 -34.64 -8.23
C ASP A 707 -22.16 -34.08 -7.16
N ALA A 708 -23.36 -33.68 -7.58
CA ALA A 708 -24.35 -33.04 -6.69
C ALA A 708 -25.18 -34.04 -5.87
N ALA A 709 -25.43 -35.23 -6.44
CA ALA A 709 -26.37 -36.20 -5.89
C ALA A 709 -25.99 -36.72 -4.48
N PRO A 710 -24.72 -37.03 -4.15
CA PRO A 710 -24.38 -37.59 -2.84
C PRO A 710 -24.76 -36.66 -1.67
N ASP A 711 -24.71 -35.34 -1.88
CA ASP A 711 -24.99 -34.34 -0.86
C ASP A 711 -26.33 -33.62 -1.06
N GLY A 712 -27.14 -34.02 -2.04
CA GLY A 712 -28.45 -33.45 -2.34
C GLY A 712 -28.37 -31.95 -2.76
N ILE A 713 -27.33 -31.55 -3.49
CA ILE A 713 -27.14 -30.17 -3.93
C ILE A 713 -28.03 -29.90 -5.16
N VAL A 714 -28.96 -28.96 -5.04
CA VAL A 714 -29.94 -28.61 -6.08
C VAL A 714 -29.89 -27.16 -6.55
N MET A 715 -29.50 -26.24 -5.69
CA MET A 715 -29.60 -24.78 -6.00
C MET A 715 -28.74 -24.31 -7.17
N PRO A 716 -27.53 -24.79 -7.43
CA PRO A 716 -26.76 -24.41 -8.62
C PRO A 716 -27.50 -24.71 -9.93
N PHE A 717 -28.30 -25.80 -9.98
CA PHE A 717 -29.17 -26.12 -11.12
C PHE A 717 -30.35 -25.13 -11.20
N ALA A 718 -31.01 -24.83 -10.09
CA ALA A 718 -32.13 -23.92 -10.03
C ALA A 718 -31.71 -22.50 -10.47
N GLU A 719 -30.56 -22.00 -10.02
CA GLU A 719 -30.00 -20.70 -10.39
C GLU A 719 -29.69 -20.60 -11.89
N ASN A 720 -29.33 -21.71 -12.54
CA ASN A 720 -29.05 -21.79 -13.98
C ASN A 720 -30.22 -22.41 -14.78
N TYR A 721 -31.39 -22.62 -14.16
CA TYR A 721 -32.51 -23.34 -14.79
C TYR A 721 -32.95 -22.75 -16.14
N ARG A 722 -32.95 -21.39 -16.29
CA ARG A 722 -33.33 -20.72 -17.54
C ARG A 722 -32.46 -21.14 -18.75
N TYR A 723 -31.25 -21.60 -18.52
CA TYR A 723 -30.34 -22.12 -19.55
C TYR A 723 -30.39 -23.63 -19.66
N LEU A 724 -30.61 -24.38 -18.55
CA LEU A 724 -30.58 -25.83 -18.46
C LEU A 724 -31.93 -26.46 -18.76
N LYS A 725 -33.04 -25.71 -18.79
CA LYS A 725 -34.39 -26.23 -19.00
C LYS A 725 -34.50 -27.20 -20.21
N PRO A 726 -33.94 -26.90 -21.40
CA PRO A 726 -34.04 -27.83 -22.55
C PRO A 726 -33.30 -29.17 -22.33
N LEU A 727 -32.19 -29.15 -21.58
CA LEU A 727 -31.41 -30.33 -21.25
C LEU A 727 -32.11 -31.18 -20.19
N LEU A 728 -32.63 -30.56 -19.14
CA LEU A 728 -33.35 -31.22 -18.04
C LEU A 728 -34.68 -31.86 -18.50
N ALA A 729 -35.38 -31.20 -19.44
CA ALA A 729 -36.64 -31.74 -20.00
C ALA A 729 -36.48 -32.97 -20.89
N ALA A 730 -35.30 -33.21 -21.45
CA ALA A 730 -35.01 -34.30 -22.37
C ALA A 730 -34.23 -35.46 -21.71
N GLY A 731 -33.75 -35.28 -20.49
CA GLY A 731 -33.03 -36.32 -19.73
C GLY A 731 -33.97 -37.39 -19.17
N PRO A 732 -33.45 -38.57 -18.76
CA PRO A 732 -34.25 -39.55 -18.03
C PRO A 732 -34.80 -38.87 -16.77
N GLN A 733 -36.08 -39.14 -16.46
CA GLN A 733 -36.77 -38.66 -15.25
C GLN A 733 -36.04 -39.22 -14.01
N THR A 734 -34.94 -38.64 -13.68
CA THR A 734 -34.27 -38.84 -12.39
C THR A 734 -34.93 -37.87 -11.40
N THR A 735 -35.59 -38.42 -10.40
CA THR A 735 -36.07 -37.71 -9.21
C THR A 735 -34.89 -37.07 -8.49
N LEU A 736 -34.65 -35.80 -8.76
CA LEU A 736 -33.93 -34.93 -7.87
C LEU A 736 -34.91 -34.25 -6.93
#